data_cb9b0c59012c9702fbd4602a9a5ef9c4
#
_entry.id   cb9b0c59012c9702fbd4602a9a5ef9c4
#
_cell.length_a   1.000
_cell.length_b   1.000
_cell.length_c   1.000
_cell.angle_alpha   90.00
_cell.angle_beta   90.00
_cell.angle_gamma   90.00
#
_symmetry.space_group_name_H-M   'P 1'
#
loop_
_entity.id
_entity.type
_entity.pdbx_description
1 polymer ?
#
loop_
_entity_poly.entity_id
_entity_poly.type
_entity_poly.pdbx_seq_one_letter_code
_entity_poly.pdbx_strand_id
1 'polypeptide(L)'
;MRFFNITIKVKDAKQIKDFKPEEAACASGKLFEENPACFVYVRGTRKTVVDAIACVDSSCDEKKFAKTFAEKLFDNIADIKVSEGKMFDFVNNIGDAEIDSYLTDSSATIDRLGLGFFYEICHGSFDERIVTEHKTKTSVYADVNKYFLDEEYKRELDRIYAGKTLKKPIGNPAHYFMVSNDDDARMVRNRNLVFSLFYKGRINTKKYTIIGLRDRRISEWHIEQLYRINADGVIVLRVDEDILFESETRNYKWRWSGIVNIIKRYASSVVTIISMDNASMNTRNKIISSLHGIALIKFYDQEYKGESAVDCFCEIARQNGTNAPESEIEKIRKSDRTYSKRALQTIYSDWYNEYVATVQFPEYTAYFNGKSGEDDTLNEKSAYDKLSEMIGLGNVKKVIDGAINYFKLQKEYKERGIDFARPAMHMVFSGNPGTAKTTVARLLAQILRDNKVLSRGELVEVGRADLVGEYVGQTAPQVKEVFRRAKGSVLFIDEAYSLLDDKKGLYGDEAINTIVQEMENARDDTIVIFAGYKNEMEEFVERNPGLSSRIAFHVDFDDYSEDELLAITKLLARQNSIIIDESCDQKLLDIYKNARQNPSFGNGRYARNVLEKAKLNQASRIAKQDIEYLSNEQLKTIVAADISVDDQRQKQTISRLGFY
;
A
#
# COMPACT_ATOMS: atom_id res chain seq x y z
N MET A 1 -25.48 1.96 20.85
CA MET A 1 -25.29 0.58 21.31
C MET A 1 -23.86 0.37 21.78
N ARG A 2 -23.63 -0.57 22.71
CA ARG A 2 -22.30 -0.90 23.25
C ARG A 2 -22.07 -2.39 23.10
N PHE A 3 -20.84 -2.79 22.79
CA PHE A 3 -20.46 -4.18 22.58
C PHE A 3 -19.42 -4.59 23.63
N PHE A 4 -19.56 -5.79 24.18
CA PHE A 4 -18.69 -6.29 25.24
C PHE A 4 -18.31 -7.74 25.03
N ASN A 5 -17.08 -8.06 25.41
CA ASN A 5 -16.67 -9.43 25.64
C ASN A 5 -16.95 -9.77 27.11
N ILE A 6 -17.59 -10.91 27.34
CA ILE A 6 -17.90 -11.43 28.65
C ILE A 6 -17.17 -12.75 28.83
N THR A 7 -16.36 -12.87 29.87
CA THR A 7 -15.72 -14.12 30.25
C THR A 7 -16.24 -14.54 31.62
N ILE A 8 -16.96 -15.65 31.66
CA ILE A 8 -17.54 -16.21 32.88
C ILE A 8 -16.67 -17.37 33.32
N LYS A 9 -16.16 -17.33 34.55
CA LYS A 9 -15.44 -18.44 35.17
C LYS A 9 -16.33 -19.12 36.19
N VAL A 10 -16.60 -20.43 36.02
CA VAL A 10 -17.38 -21.25 36.93
C VAL A 10 -16.46 -22.02 37.86
N LYS A 11 -16.95 -22.33 39.09
CA LYS A 11 -16.19 -23.09 40.09
C LYS A 11 -16.12 -24.58 39.76
N ASP A 12 -17.19 -25.13 39.18
CA ASP A 12 -17.31 -26.55 38.85
C ASP A 12 -17.26 -26.79 37.34
N ALA A 13 -16.22 -27.50 36.88
CA ALA A 13 -16.04 -27.87 35.51
C ALA A 13 -17.15 -28.77 34.96
N LYS A 14 -17.90 -29.43 35.82
CA LYS A 14 -19.01 -30.29 35.41
C LYS A 14 -20.15 -29.48 34.80
N GLN A 15 -20.42 -28.28 35.33
CA GLN A 15 -21.43 -27.37 34.75
C GLN A 15 -21.15 -26.96 33.31
N ILE A 16 -19.87 -26.91 32.89
CA ILE A 16 -19.51 -26.61 31.52
C ILE A 16 -19.58 -27.85 30.62
N LYS A 17 -19.27 -29.06 31.18
CA LYS A 17 -19.40 -30.31 30.43
C LYS A 17 -20.85 -30.60 30.02
N ASP A 18 -21.78 -30.25 30.91
CA ASP A 18 -23.20 -30.43 30.72
C ASP A 18 -23.88 -29.22 30.02
N PHE A 19 -23.10 -28.15 29.73
CA PHE A 19 -23.61 -26.92 29.14
C PHE A 19 -23.99 -27.14 27.66
N LYS A 20 -25.23 -26.78 27.35
CA LYS A 20 -25.77 -26.87 26.00
C LYS A 20 -25.88 -25.47 25.36
N PRO A 21 -25.46 -25.29 24.10
CA PRO A 21 -25.60 -24.01 23.41
C PRO A 21 -27.04 -23.47 23.41
N GLU A 22 -28.03 -24.36 23.37
CA GLU A 22 -29.46 -24.02 23.42
C GLU A 22 -29.88 -23.30 24.72
N GLU A 23 -29.23 -23.61 25.85
CA GLU A 23 -29.46 -22.95 27.12
C GLU A 23 -29.02 -21.49 27.10
N ALA A 24 -27.87 -21.24 26.45
CA ALA A 24 -27.36 -19.88 26.25
C ALA A 24 -28.27 -19.09 25.30
N ALA A 25 -28.74 -19.70 24.23
CA ALA A 25 -29.67 -19.09 23.29
C ALA A 25 -31.00 -18.75 23.98
N CYS A 26 -31.53 -19.67 24.78
CA CYS A 26 -32.76 -19.43 25.58
C CYS A 26 -32.59 -18.29 26.60
N ALA A 27 -31.47 -18.26 27.34
CA ALA A 27 -31.16 -17.17 28.27
C ALA A 27 -31.01 -15.82 27.56
N SER A 28 -30.35 -15.82 26.41
CA SER A 28 -30.22 -14.65 25.54
C SER A 28 -31.56 -14.17 25.04
N GLY A 29 -32.42 -15.08 24.54
CA GLY A 29 -33.77 -14.77 24.06
C GLY A 29 -34.62 -14.10 25.12
N LYS A 30 -34.64 -14.64 26.34
CA LYS A 30 -35.36 -14.02 27.46
C LYS A 30 -34.86 -12.62 27.79
N LEU A 31 -33.57 -12.40 27.80
CA LEU A 31 -33.01 -11.08 28.04
C LEU A 31 -33.35 -10.09 26.89
N PHE A 32 -33.45 -10.61 25.68
CA PHE A 32 -33.82 -9.83 24.52
C PHE A 32 -35.31 -9.43 24.53
N GLU A 33 -36.19 -10.32 24.99
CA GLU A 33 -37.63 -10.03 25.21
C GLU A 33 -37.82 -8.95 26.29
N GLU A 34 -37.08 -9.04 27.40
CA GLU A 34 -37.10 -8.06 28.48
C GLU A 34 -36.50 -6.69 28.04
N ASN A 35 -35.52 -6.72 27.17
CA ASN A 35 -34.85 -5.53 26.61
C ASN A 35 -34.43 -5.77 25.15
N PRO A 36 -35.27 -5.35 24.15
CA PRO A 36 -35.05 -5.62 22.75
C PRO A 36 -33.72 -5.11 22.15
N ALA A 37 -33.05 -4.19 22.84
CA ALA A 37 -31.75 -3.66 22.44
C ALA A 37 -30.55 -4.42 23.03
N CYS A 38 -30.80 -5.58 23.69
CA CYS A 38 -29.76 -6.40 24.32
C CYS A 38 -29.73 -7.81 23.71
N PHE A 39 -28.56 -8.30 23.39
CA PHE A 39 -28.35 -9.66 22.89
C PHE A 39 -26.98 -10.19 23.33
N VAL A 40 -26.86 -11.49 23.61
CA VAL A 40 -25.62 -12.17 23.96
C VAL A 40 -25.44 -13.41 23.11
N TYR A 41 -24.25 -13.59 22.58
CA TYR A 41 -23.82 -14.77 21.86
C TYR A 41 -22.65 -15.44 22.58
N VAL A 42 -22.74 -16.74 22.85
CA VAL A 42 -21.65 -17.54 23.45
C VAL A 42 -20.74 -18.05 22.35
N ARG A 43 -19.48 -17.62 22.38
CA ARG A 43 -18.46 -18.00 21.37
C ARG A 43 -17.85 -19.38 21.60
N GLY A 44 -17.80 -19.82 22.84
CA GLY A 44 -17.23 -21.11 23.17
C GLY A 44 -16.98 -21.32 24.66
N THR A 45 -16.62 -22.54 25.01
CA THR A 45 -16.35 -22.98 26.36
C THR A 45 -14.98 -23.64 26.47
N ARG A 46 -14.27 -23.41 27.59
CA ARG A 46 -12.95 -24.04 27.87
C ARG A 46 -12.87 -24.42 29.31
N LYS A 47 -12.79 -25.73 29.64
CA LYS A 47 -12.68 -26.26 31.02
C LYS A 47 -13.69 -25.64 31.99
N THR A 48 -13.34 -24.51 32.61
CA THR A 48 -14.14 -23.75 33.57
C THR A 48 -14.49 -22.36 33.11
N VAL A 49 -14.33 -22.04 31.83
CA VAL A 49 -14.52 -20.70 31.29
C VAL A 49 -15.51 -20.72 30.14
N VAL A 50 -16.43 -19.77 30.13
CA VAL A 50 -17.34 -19.47 29.01
C VAL A 50 -17.02 -18.09 28.47
N ASP A 51 -16.77 -18.01 27.16
CA ASP A 51 -16.53 -16.76 26.46
C ASP A 51 -17.76 -16.38 25.64
N ALA A 52 -18.25 -15.17 25.85
CA ALA A 52 -19.40 -14.63 25.14
C ALA A 52 -19.14 -13.21 24.65
N ILE A 53 -19.93 -12.77 23.69
CA ILE A 53 -19.97 -11.38 23.23
C ILE A 53 -21.41 -10.86 23.33
N ALA A 54 -21.57 -9.62 23.79
CA ALA A 54 -22.87 -9.02 24.00
C ALA A 54 -23.00 -7.67 23.28
N CYS A 55 -24.21 -7.39 22.81
CA CYS A 55 -24.67 -6.07 22.40
C CYS A 55 -25.69 -5.58 23.44
N VAL A 56 -25.52 -4.36 23.93
CA VAL A 56 -26.46 -3.75 24.91
C VAL A 56 -26.75 -2.30 24.55
N ASP A 57 -27.89 -1.82 24.99
CA ASP A 57 -28.23 -0.40 24.91
C ASP A 57 -27.23 0.47 25.69
N SER A 58 -27.01 1.72 25.23
CA SER A 58 -26.06 2.65 25.83
C SER A 58 -26.42 3.02 27.30
N SER A 59 -27.67 2.86 27.68
CA SER A 59 -28.15 3.10 29.06
C SER A 59 -27.93 1.93 29.99
N CYS A 60 -27.60 0.73 29.48
CA CYS A 60 -27.45 -0.48 30.26
C CYS A 60 -26.11 -0.53 31.02
N ASP A 61 -26.14 -0.98 32.28
CA ASP A 61 -24.93 -1.30 33.06
C ASP A 61 -24.39 -2.68 32.62
N GLU A 62 -23.26 -2.68 31.93
CA GLU A 62 -22.67 -3.88 31.36
C GLU A 62 -22.31 -4.95 32.39
N LYS A 63 -21.86 -4.55 33.56
CA LYS A 63 -21.47 -5.49 34.64
C LYS A 63 -22.69 -6.14 35.23
N LYS A 64 -23.74 -5.35 35.46
CA LYS A 64 -25.03 -5.86 35.98
C LYS A 64 -25.67 -6.80 34.95
N PHE A 65 -25.63 -6.43 33.65
CA PHE A 65 -26.12 -7.25 32.57
C PHE A 65 -25.38 -8.59 32.48
N ALA A 66 -24.04 -8.55 32.45
CA ALA A 66 -23.19 -9.75 32.38
C ALA A 66 -23.44 -10.68 33.62
N LYS A 67 -23.63 -10.09 34.80
CA LYS A 67 -23.94 -10.84 36.00
C LYS A 67 -25.31 -11.52 35.90
N THR A 68 -26.34 -10.80 35.46
CA THR A 68 -27.69 -11.36 35.27
C THR A 68 -27.70 -12.48 34.24
N PHE A 69 -26.95 -12.32 33.13
CA PHE A 69 -26.77 -13.36 32.11
C PHE A 69 -26.09 -14.61 32.68
N ALA A 70 -24.99 -14.42 33.41
CA ALA A 70 -24.23 -15.52 34.01
C ALA A 70 -25.07 -16.30 35.04
N GLU A 71 -25.80 -15.59 35.89
CA GLU A 71 -26.69 -16.19 36.95
C GLU A 71 -27.88 -16.95 36.34
N LYS A 72 -28.29 -16.66 35.10
CA LYS A 72 -29.28 -17.45 34.35
C LYS A 72 -28.74 -18.78 33.82
N LEU A 73 -27.42 -18.90 33.68
CA LEU A 73 -26.76 -20.07 33.10
C LEU A 73 -26.08 -20.97 34.12
N PHE A 74 -25.57 -20.42 35.23
CA PHE A 74 -24.70 -21.13 36.15
C PHE A 74 -25.02 -20.79 37.63
N ASP A 75 -25.10 -21.80 38.48
CA ASP A 75 -25.35 -21.62 39.91
C ASP A 75 -24.10 -21.17 40.69
N ASN A 76 -22.92 -21.61 40.27
CA ASN A 76 -21.65 -21.43 41.00
C ASN A 76 -20.61 -20.66 40.18
N ILE A 77 -20.77 -19.35 40.08
CA ILE A 77 -19.86 -18.46 39.36
C ILE A 77 -18.65 -18.13 40.25
N ALA A 78 -17.45 -18.24 39.69
CA ALA A 78 -16.20 -17.86 40.36
C ALA A 78 -15.80 -16.41 40.08
N ASP A 79 -15.92 -15.98 38.84
CA ASP A 79 -15.55 -14.63 38.38
C ASP A 79 -16.26 -14.28 37.06
N ILE A 80 -16.53 -13.00 36.86
CA ILE A 80 -17.08 -12.47 35.62
C ILE A 80 -16.22 -11.28 35.20
N LYS A 81 -15.57 -11.40 34.03
CA LYS A 81 -14.82 -10.31 33.43
C LYS A 81 -15.59 -9.74 32.25
N VAL A 82 -15.72 -8.42 32.24
CA VAL A 82 -16.33 -7.67 31.12
C VAL A 82 -15.28 -6.74 30.55
N SER A 83 -15.09 -6.79 29.25
CA SER A 83 -14.22 -5.90 28.52
C SER A 83 -14.93 -5.36 27.30
N GLU A 84 -14.50 -4.21 26.83
CA GLU A 84 -15.07 -3.59 25.63
C GLU A 84 -14.87 -4.48 24.41
N GLY A 85 -15.90 -4.62 23.57
CA GLY A 85 -15.92 -5.42 22.36
C GLY A 85 -16.14 -4.58 21.12
N LYS A 86 -15.94 -5.20 19.96
CA LYS A 86 -16.17 -4.58 18.64
C LYS A 86 -17.52 -5.05 18.07
N MET A 87 -18.21 -4.15 17.39
CA MET A 87 -19.41 -4.49 16.62
C MET A 87 -19.10 -5.55 15.55
N PHE A 88 -17.95 -5.40 14.87
CA PHE A 88 -17.48 -6.34 13.87
C PHE A 88 -17.37 -7.77 14.40
N ASP A 89 -16.75 -7.94 15.56
CA ASP A 89 -16.61 -9.26 16.20
C ASP A 89 -17.99 -9.84 16.59
N PHE A 90 -18.91 -8.98 17.02
CA PHE A 90 -20.27 -9.38 17.40
C PHE A 90 -21.06 -9.89 16.17
N VAL A 91 -21.09 -9.12 15.08
CA VAL A 91 -21.85 -9.47 13.87
C VAL A 91 -21.29 -10.72 13.20
N ASN A 92 -19.96 -10.84 13.09
CA ASN A 92 -19.35 -12.03 12.51
C ASN A 92 -19.62 -13.29 13.34
N ASN A 93 -19.53 -13.23 14.67
CA ASN A 93 -19.83 -14.39 15.51
C ASN A 93 -21.31 -14.83 15.42
N ILE A 94 -22.23 -13.90 15.19
CA ILE A 94 -23.64 -14.26 14.96
C ILE A 94 -23.84 -14.85 13.56
N GLY A 95 -23.16 -14.31 12.53
CA GLY A 95 -23.16 -14.86 11.17
C GLY A 95 -22.64 -16.29 11.10
N ASP A 96 -21.54 -16.57 11.79
CA ASP A 96 -20.97 -17.93 11.88
C ASP A 96 -21.88 -18.91 12.64
N ALA A 97 -22.81 -18.44 13.48
CA ALA A 97 -23.73 -19.27 14.26
C ALA A 97 -24.82 -19.93 13.41
N GLU A 98 -25.05 -19.52 12.16
CA GLU A 98 -25.94 -20.24 11.21
C GLU A 98 -25.45 -21.65 10.95
N ILE A 99 -24.12 -21.87 11.05
CA ILE A 99 -23.48 -23.17 10.83
C ILE A 99 -23.76 -24.12 12.00
N ASP A 100 -23.93 -23.60 13.22
CA ASP A 100 -24.04 -24.37 14.46
C ASP A 100 -25.48 -24.57 14.95
N SER A 101 -26.50 -24.23 14.14
CA SER A 101 -27.93 -24.62 14.25
C SER A 101 -28.74 -24.18 15.49
N TYR A 102 -28.25 -23.33 16.38
CA TYR A 102 -29.05 -22.87 17.51
C TYR A 102 -29.59 -21.43 17.41
N LEU A 103 -29.28 -20.74 16.34
CA LEU A 103 -29.96 -19.53 15.91
C LEU A 103 -30.69 -19.82 14.59
N THR A 104 -32.00 -19.92 14.63
CA THR A 104 -32.83 -20.27 13.45
C THR A 104 -32.93 -19.15 12.43
N ASP A 105 -32.53 -17.92 12.78
CA ASP A 105 -32.50 -16.76 11.88
C ASP A 105 -31.56 -15.67 12.42
N SER A 106 -30.29 -15.76 12.08
CA SER A 106 -29.28 -14.78 12.45
C SER A 106 -29.50 -13.42 11.79
N SER A 107 -30.01 -13.41 10.56
CA SER A 107 -30.29 -12.19 9.81
C SER A 107 -31.41 -11.39 10.48
N ALA A 108 -32.49 -12.04 10.91
CA ALA A 108 -33.58 -11.39 11.63
C ALA A 108 -33.11 -10.82 12.98
N THR A 109 -32.19 -11.49 13.69
CA THR A 109 -31.62 -10.97 14.94
C THR A 109 -30.78 -9.72 14.70
N ILE A 110 -29.91 -9.74 13.68
CA ILE A 110 -29.07 -8.61 13.32
C ILE A 110 -29.93 -7.42 12.84
N ASP A 111 -30.97 -7.67 12.05
CA ASP A 111 -31.91 -6.64 11.59
C ASP A 111 -32.72 -6.03 12.76
N ARG A 112 -33.18 -6.85 13.71
CA ARG A 112 -33.83 -6.39 14.93
C ARG A 112 -32.95 -5.45 15.76
N LEU A 113 -31.64 -5.72 15.84
CA LEU A 113 -30.66 -4.85 16.46
C LEU A 113 -30.34 -3.60 15.62
N GLY A 114 -30.87 -3.53 14.40
CA GLY A 114 -30.57 -2.45 13.44
C GLY A 114 -29.14 -2.46 12.93
N LEU A 115 -28.53 -3.65 12.84
CA LEU A 115 -27.16 -3.88 12.39
C LEU A 115 -27.08 -4.49 10.97
N GLY A 116 -28.26 -4.71 10.32
CA GLY A 116 -28.33 -5.35 8.99
C GLY A 116 -27.51 -4.67 7.90
N PHE A 117 -27.34 -3.33 7.99
CA PHE A 117 -26.46 -2.57 7.09
C PHE A 117 -25.01 -3.07 7.06
N PHE A 118 -24.60 -3.81 8.09
CA PHE A 118 -23.22 -4.29 8.23
C PHE A 118 -22.83 -5.27 7.12
N TYR A 119 -23.75 -6.07 6.63
CA TYR A 119 -23.51 -7.00 5.53
C TYR A 119 -23.31 -6.29 4.18
N GLU A 120 -23.80 -5.06 4.05
CA GLU A 120 -23.65 -4.25 2.85
C GLU A 120 -22.28 -3.53 2.80
N ILE A 121 -21.63 -3.37 3.97
CA ILE A 121 -20.35 -2.71 4.09
C ILE A 121 -19.23 -3.76 4.17
N CYS A 122 -18.42 -3.88 3.12
CA CYS A 122 -17.34 -4.84 3.08
C CYS A 122 -16.20 -4.51 4.05
N HIS A 123 -15.45 -5.56 4.40
CA HIS A 123 -14.17 -5.47 5.11
C HIS A 123 -13.26 -4.42 4.48
N GLY A 124 -12.79 -3.44 5.25
CA GLY A 124 -11.90 -2.37 4.80
C GLY A 124 -12.53 -0.98 4.67
N SER A 125 -13.87 -0.88 4.66
CA SER A 125 -14.56 0.43 4.62
C SER A 125 -14.55 1.14 5.97
N PHE A 126 -14.45 0.39 7.07
CA PHE A 126 -14.28 0.93 8.41
C PHE A 126 -13.47 -0.02 9.30
N ASP A 127 -12.88 0.52 10.36
CA ASP A 127 -12.09 -0.20 11.36
C ASP A 127 -12.49 0.29 12.76
N GLU A 128 -12.64 -0.64 13.71
CA GLU A 128 -12.91 -0.33 15.10
C GLU A 128 -11.67 -0.59 15.96
N ARG A 129 -11.23 0.42 16.68
CA ARG A 129 -10.07 0.35 17.56
C ARG A 129 -10.43 0.63 19.00
N ILE A 130 -9.86 -0.13 19.91
CA ILE A 130 -10.06 0.02 21.35
C ILE A 130 -8.73 0.42 21.98
N VAL A 131 -8.74 1.43 22.83
CA VAL A 131 -7.56 1.82 23.61
C VAL A 131 -7.45 0.89 24.82
N THR A 132 -6.68 -0.19 24.65
CA THR A 132 -6.49 -1.26 25.65
C THR A 132 -5.37 -0.98 26.66
N GLU A 133 -4.42 -0.11 26.30
CA GLU A 133 -3.26 0.19 27.13
C GLU A 133 -3.66 0.89 28.44
N HIS A 134 -3.00 0.54 29.53
CA HIS A 134 -3.06 1.29 30.78
C HIS A 134 -2.32 2.63 30.61
N LYS A 135 -3.05 3.62 30.11
CA LYS A 135 -2.52 4.98 29.96
C LYS A 135 -2.80 5.80 31.23
N THR A 136 -1.89 6.71 31.50
CA THR A 136 -2.03 7.74 32.53
C THR A 136 -1.92 9.12 31.88
N LYS A 137 -2.33 10.17 32.59
CA LYS A 137 -2.10 11.55 32.12
C LYS A 137 -0.62 11.76 31.75
N THR A 138 0.29 11.29 32.60
CA THR A 138 1.74 11.42 32.39
C THR A 138 2.20 10.71 31.10
N SER A 139 1.69 9.49 30.84
CA SER A 139 2.06 8.75 29.62
C SER A 139 1.51 9.41 28.34
N VAL A 140 0.35 10.07 28.41
CA VAL A 140 -0.21 10.84 27.30
C VAL A 140 0.71 12.02 26.94
N TYR A 141 1.21 12.75 27.94
CA TYR A 141 2.15 13.86 27.69
C TYR A 141 3.55 13.36 27.28
N ALA A 142 3.99 12.20 27.76
CA ALA A 142 5.22 11.56 27.27
C ALA A 142 5.11 11.25 25.76
N ASP A 143 3.95 10.77 25.31
CA ASP A 143 3.69 10.54 23.88
C ASP A 143 3.72 11.86 23.09
N VAL A 144 3.22 12.98 23.62
CA VAL A 144 3.29 14.29 22.95
C VAL A 144 4.74 14.66 22.63
N ASN A 145 5.63 14.48 23.60
CA ASN A 145 7.05 14.75 23.42
C ASN A 145 7.72 13.74 22.49
N LYS A 146 7.47 12.44 22.69
CA LYS A 146 8.05 11.36 21.90
C LYS A 146 7.70 11.46 20.41
N TYR A 147 6.46 11.82 20.10
CA TYR A 147 5.98 11.92 18.71
C TYR A 147 5.98 13.35 18.17
N PHE A 148 6.54 14.32 18.92
CA PHE A 148 6.63 15.75 18.56
C PHE A 148 5.29 16.30 18.05
N LEU A 149 4.24 16.04 18.82
CA LEU A 149 2.91 16.52 18.48
C LEU A 149 2.86 18.04 18.65
N ASP A 150 2.06 18.68 17.81
CA ASP A 150 2.00 20.13 17.74
C ASP A 150 1.50 20.80 19.04
N GLU A 151 1.84 22.06 19.23
CA GLU A 151 1.49 22.84 20.44
C GLU A 151 -0.03 23.00 20.62
N GLU A 152 -0.80 23.09 19.52
CA GLU A 152 -2.27 23.17 19.64
C GLU A 152 -2.87 21.87 20.17
N TYR A 153 -2.28 20.72 19.78
CA TYR A 153 -2.67 19.43 20.34
C TYR A 153 -2.40 19.36 21.84
N LYS A 154 -1.25 19.85 22.29
CA LYS A 154 -0.92 19.93 23.72
C LYS A 154 -1.87 20.84 24.49
N ARG A 155 -2.17 22.03 23.93
CA ARG A 155 -3.14 22.95 24.50
C ARG A 155 -4.53 22.32 24.63
N GLU A 156 -4.94 21.50 23.66
CA GLU A 156 -6.22 20.79 23.74
C GLU A 156 -6.22 19.74 24.84
N LEU A 157 -5.15 18.97 25.01
CA LEU A 157 -5.02 18.06 26.16
C LEU A 157 -5.11 18.84 27.48
N ASP A 158 -4.45 20.00 27.58
CA ASP A 158 -4.53 20.85 28.77
C ASP A 158 -5.98 21.32 29.04
N ARG A 159 -6.72 21.73 27.99
CA ARG A 159 -8.17 22.09 28.12
C ARG A 159 -8.99 20.88 28.59
N ILE A 160 -8.76 19.69 28.04
CA ILE A 160 -9.47 18.48 28.44
C ILE A 160 -9.18 18.18 29.91
N TYR A 161 -7.91 18.16 30.33
CA TYR A 161 -7.52 17.81 31.70
C TYR A 161 -7.87 18.89 32.75
N ALA A 162 -7.88 20.16 32.37
CA ALA A 162 -8.34 21.26 33.24
C ALA A 162 -9.86 21.22 33.50
N GLY A 163 -10.64 20.66 32.53
CA GLY A 163 -12.09 20.55 32.67
C GLY A 163 -12.55 19.62 33.80
N LYS A 164 -13.80 19.80 34.24
CA LYS A 164 -14.42 18.92 35.24
C LYS A 164 -14.54 17.48 34.72
N THR A 165 -14.35 16.51 35.59
CA THR A 165 -14.65 15.10 35.29
C THR A 165 -16.15 14.87 35.41
N LEU A 166 -16.77 14.34 34.40
CA LEU A 166 -18.20 14.09 34.33
C LEU A 166 -18.50 12.65 34.81
N LYS A 167 -19.65 12.47 35.46
CA LYS A 167 -20.13 11.12 35.86
C LYS A 167 -20.82 10.40 34.70
N LYS A 168 -21.39 11.15 33.77
CA LYS A 168 -22.02 10.66 32.52
C LYS A 168 -21.68 11.61 31.38
N PRO A 169 -21.53 11.12 30.16
CA PRO A 169 -21.37 11.97 29.02
C PRO A 169 -22.57 12.90 28.83
N ILE A 170 -22.30 14.13 28.49
CA ILE A 170 -23.29 15.16 28.10
C ILE A 170 -22.98 15.70 26.71
N GLY A 171 -22.09 15.01 25.98
CA GLY A 171 -21.51 15.45 24.72
C GLY A 171 -20.18 16.17 24.89
N ASN A 172 -19.49 16.37 23.79
CA ASN A 172 -18.27 17.18 23.71
C ASN A 172 -18.49 18.35 22.76
N PRO A 173 -18.19 19.59 23.17
CA PRO A 173 -18.46 20.76 22.35
C PRO A 173 -17.48 20.90 21.17
N ALA A 174 -16.34 20.20 21.21
CA ALA A 174 -15.29 20.31 20.22
C ALA A 174 -15.18 19.05 19.35
N HIS A 175 -14.96 19.27 18.08
CA HIS A 175 -14.58 18.28 17.08
C HIS A 175 -13.19 18.59 16.55
N TYR A 176 -12.56 17.69 15.83
CA TYR A 176 -11.15 17.82 15.46
C TYR A 176 -10.94 17.67 13.97
N PHE A 177 -10.05 18.48 13.45
CA PHE A 177 -9.55 18.40 12.07
C PHE A 177 -8.05 18.19 12.10
N MET A 178 -7.57 17.08 11.57
CA MET A 178 -6.19 16.64 11.63
C MET A 178 -5.63 16.44 10.23
N VAL A 179 -4.51 17.08 9.93
CA VAL A 179 -3.74 16.86 8.71
C VAL A 179 -2.35 16.41 9.11
N SER A 180 -1.99 15.16 8.77
CA SER A 180 -0.71 14.57 9.13
C SER A 180 -0.28 13.50 8.13
N ASN A 181 0.95 13.62 7.63
CA ASN A 181 1.59 12.61 6.79
C ASN A 181 2.27 11.49 7.60
N ASP A 182 2.29 11.62 8.93
CA ASP A 182 2.84 10.63 9.85
C ASP A 182 1.72 9.76 10.43
N ASP A 183 1.63 8.51 9.97
CA ASP A 183 0.62 7.54 10.41
C ASP A 183 0.72 7.24 11.91
N ASP A 184 1.93 7.15 12.46
CA ASP A 184 2.16 6.87 13.87
C ASP A 184 1.73 8.05 14.74
N ALA A 185 2.12 9.27 14.37
CA ALA A 185 1.69 10.49 15.05
C ALA A 185 0.16 10.63 15.02
N ARG A 186 -0.47 10.33 13.88
CA ARG A 186 -1.92 10.35 13.69
C ARG A 186 -2.63 9.33 14.59
N MET A 187 -2.10 8.10 14.61
CA MET A 187 -2.62 7.03 15.45
C MET A 187 -2.51 7.37 16.95
N VAL A 188 -1.38 7.92 17.36
CA VAL A 188 -1.11 8.35 18.73
C VAL A 188 -2.02 9.50 19.15
N ARG A 189 -2.22 10.51 18.28
CA ARG A 189 -3.16 11.61 18.51
C ARG A 189 -4.57 11.08 18.77
N ASN A 190 -5.09 10.23 17.90
CA ASN A 190 -6.42 9.64 18.04
C ASN A 190 -6.56 8.87 19.36
N ARG A 191 -5.62 7.98 19.64
CA ARG A 191 -5.62 7.15 20.85
C ARG A 191 -5.58 7.97 22.13
N ASN A 192 -4.73 8.98 22.17
CA ASN A 192 -4.58 9.84 23.35
C ASN A 192 -5.78 10.76 23.55
N LEU A 193 -6.40 11.28 22.47
CA LEU A 193 -7.66 12.04 22.56
C LEU A 193 -8.79 11.17 23.12
N VAL A 194 -9.00 10.00 22.53
CA VAL A 194 -10.05 9.06 22.99
C VAL A 194 -9.84 8.71 24.47
N PHE A 195 -8.62 8.37 24.87
CA PHE A 195 -8.31 8.08 26.25
C PHE A 195 -8.60 9.29 27.17
N SER A 196 -8.16 10.49 26.80
CA SER A 196 -8.32 11.70 27.63
C SER A 196 -9.79 12.11 27.77
N LEU A 197 -10.57 12.02 26.68
CA LEU A 197 -12.01 12.28 26.69
C LEU A 197 -12.75 11.25 27.57
N PHE A 198 -12.41 9.97 27.44
CA PHE A 198 -12.96 8.91 28.29
C PHE A 198 -12.62 9.12 29.76
N TYR A 199 -11.35 9.39 30.06
CA TYR A 199 -10.89 9.63 31.44
C TYR A 199 -11.61 10.78 32.12
N LYS A 200 -12.01 11.80 31.34
CA LYS A 200 -12.77 12.97 31.82
C LYS A 200 -14.29 12.76 31.76
N GLY A 201 -14.77 11.56 31.38
CA GLY A 201 -16.19 11.23 31.29
C GLY A 201 -16.94 11.99 30.19
N ARG A 202 -16.22 12.54 29.18
CA ARG A 202 -16.83 13.24 28.05
C ARG A 202 -17.37 12.28 26.99
N ILE A 203 -16.87 11.06 26.96
CA ILE A 203 -17.34 9.91 26.17
C ILE A 203 -17.47 8.70 27.08
N ASN A 204 -18.27 7.72 26.70
CA ASN A 204 -18.54 6.54 27.53
C ASN A 204 -17.77 5.28 27.10
N THR A 205 -16.95 5.36 26.06
CA THR A 205 -16.22 4.23 25.46
C THR A 205 -14.78 4.59 25.16
N LYS A 206 -13.86 3.63 25.29
CA LYS A 206 -12.48 3.73 24.80
C LYS A 206 -12.34 3.29 23.34
N LYS A 207 -13.46 2.89 22.72
CA LYS A 207 -13.53 2.52 21.33
C LYS A 207 -13.70 3.75 20.45
N TYR A 208 -13.08 3.72 19.27
CA TYR A 208 -13.34 4.67 18.20
C TYR A 208 -13.42 3.95 16.85
N THR A 209 -14.28 4.44 15.99
CA THR A 209 -14.53 3.86 14.66
C THR A 209 -13.87 4.73 13.60
N ILE A 210 -13.05 4.14 12.75
CA ILE A 210 -12.42 4.81 11.60
C ILE A 210 -13.23 4.47 10.37
N ILE A 211 -13.68 5.48 9.62
CA ILE A 211 -14.44 5.32 8.38
C ILE A 211 -13.60 5.88 7.24
N GLY A 212 -13.24 5.04 6.27
CA GLY A 212 -12.54 5.43 5.05
C GLY A 212 -13.51 5.80 3.94
N LEU A 213 -13.51 7.06 3.51
CA LEU A 213 -14.44 7.55 2.50
C LEU A 213 -14.06 7.18 1.05
N ARG A 214 -12.95 6.46 0.85
CA ARG A 214 -12.55 5.92 -0.47
C ARG A 214 -13.45 4.84 -1.00
N ASP A 215 -14.10 4.09 -0.12
CA ASP A 215 -14.94 2.98 -0.54
C ASP A 215 -16.24 3.50 -1.16
N ARG A 216 -16.41 3.25 -2.45
CA ARG A 216 -17.59 3.68 -3.23
C ARG A 216 -18.89 2.99 -2.80
N ARG A 217 -18.82 1.89 -2.03
CA ARG A 217 -19.97 1.15 -1.52
C ARG A 217 -20.59 1.83 -0.31
N ILE A 218 -19.80 2.58 0.45
CA ILE A 218 -20.28 3.38 1.58
C ILE A 218 -21.23 4.46 1.06
N SER A 219 -22.40 4.58 1.70
CA SER A 219 -23.41 5.63 1.42
C SER A 219 -23.55 6.56 2.64
N GLU A 220 -24.18 7.70 2.45
CA GLU A 220 -24.55 8.60 3.54
C GLU A 220 -25.37 7.87 4.61
N TRP A 221 -26.27 6.98 4.19
CA TRP A 221 -27.07 6.17 5.11
C TRP A 221 -26.20 5.25 5.98
N HIS A 222 -25.20 4.57 5.42
CA HIS A 222 -24.26 3.73 6.17
C HIS A 222 -23.48 4.56 7.19
N ILE A 223 -22.99 5.73 6.79
CA ILE A 223 -22.28 6.63 7.69
C ILE A 223 -23.19 7.08 8.82
N GLU A 224 -24.44 7.43 8.53
CA GLU A 224 -25.40 7.84 9.54
C GLU A 224 -25.71 6.70 10.55
N GLN A 225 -25.83 5.43 10.10
CA GLN A 225 -26.01 4.29 11.00
C GLN A 225 -24.78 4.14 11.92
N LEU A 226 -23.55 4.29 11.39
CA LEU A 226 -22.33 4.25 12.20
C LEU A 226 -22.30 5.39 13.25
N TYR A 227 -22.76 6.59 12.91
CA TYR A 227 -22.90 7.68 13.87
C TYR A 227 -23.91 7.36 14.97
N ARG A 228 -25.07 6.80 14.60
CA ARG A 228 -26.12 6.40 15.55
C ARG A 228 -25.61 5.35 16.56
N ILE A 229 -24.86 4.37 16.10
CA ILE A 229 -24.33 3.29 16.95
C ILE A 229 -23.22 3.79 17.87
N ASN A 230 -22.40 4.74 17.40
CA ASN A 230 -21.29 5.31 18.16
C ASN A 230 -21.72 6.54 19.02
N ALA A 231 -22.98 6.65 19.41
CA ALA A 231 -23.42 7.69 20.34
C ALA A 231 -22.57 7.68 21.62
N ASP A 232 -22.20 8.86 22.12
CA ASP A 232 -21.28 9.09 23.23
C ASP A 232 -19.87 8.51 23.00
N GLY A 233 -19.48 8.34 21.75
CA GLY A 233 -18.17 7.81 21.32
C GLY A 233 -17.45 8.73 20.34
N VAL A 234 -16.50 8.15 19.62
CA VAL A 234 -15.64 8.85 18.66
C VAL A 234 -15.68 8.18 17.28
N ILE A 235 -15.88 8.99 16.25
CA ILE A 235 -15.71 8.60 14.84
C ILE A 235 -14.56 9.37 14.22
N VAL A 236 -13.68 8.66 13.54
CA VAL A 236 -12.58 9.20 12.72
C VAL A 236 -12.96 9.05 11.26
N LEU A 237 -13.19 10.15 10.57
CA LEU A 237 -13.43 10.15 9.12
C LEU A 237 -12.09 10.34 8.40
N ARG A 238 -11.63 9.32 7.68
CA ARG A 238 -10.50 9.43 6.75
C ARG A 238 -10.97 9.97 5.41
N VAL A 239 -10.47 11.17 5.09
CA VAL A 239 -10.85 11.89 3.87
C VAL A 239 -9.59 12.13 3.05
N ASP A 240 -9.65 11.80 1.77
CA ASP A 240 -8.60 12.13 0.81
C ASP A 240 -9.00 13.39 0.03
N GLU A 241 -8.01 14.21 -0.33
CA GLU A 241 -8.24 15.46 -1.02
C GLU A 241 -8.95 15.28 -2.37
N ASP A 242 -8.48 14.30 -3.17
CA ASP A 242 -9.02 14.01 -4.49
C ASP A 242 -10.50 13.61 -4.43
N ILE A 243 -10.86 12.79 -3.43
CA ILE A 243 -12.22 12.29 -3.24
C ILE A 243 -13.19 13.40 -2.84
N LEU A 244 -12.72 14.36 -2.06
CA LEU A 244 -13.55 15.48 -1.61
C LEU A 244 -14.06 16.32 -2.79
N PHE A 245 -13.27 16.45 -3.86
CA PHE A 245 -13.66 17.15 -5.09
C PHE A 245 -14.47 16.27 -6.04
N GLU A 246 -14.13 14.97 -6.14
CA GLU A 246 -14.82 14.02 -7.01
C GLU A 246 -16.21 13.61 -6.49
N SER A 247 -16.45 13.64 -5.19
CA SER A 247 -17.74 13.24 -4.61
C SER A 247 -18.93 14.09 -5.07
N GLU A 248 -18.67 15.30 -5.55
CA GLU A 248 -19.72 16.19 -6.09
C GLU A 248 -20.05 15.89 -7.56
N THR A 249 -19.16 15.20 -8.29
CA THR A 249 -19.26 15.03 -9.75
C THR A 249 -19.41 13.59 -10.22
N ARG A 250 -19.10 12.56 -9.41
CA ARG A 250 -19.03 11.14 -9.83
C ARG A 250 -19.53 10.16 -8.77
N ASN A 251 -20.10 9.09 -9.21
CA ASN A 251 -20.49 7.74 -8.68
C ASN A 251 -20.21 7.35 -7.19
N TYR A 252 -19.99 8.31 -6.29
CA TYR A 252 -20.01 8.04 -4.86
C TYR A 252 -21.46 8.05 -4.36
N LYS A 253 -21.81 7.10 -3.49
CA LYS A 253 -23.13 7.05 -2.84
C LYS A 253 -23.25 8.08 -1.70
N TRP A 254 -22.30 9.00 -1.59
CA TRP A 254 -22.28 10.09 -0.60
C TRP A 254 -21.72 11.38 -1.22
N ARG A 255 -22.13 12.51 -0.64
CA ARG A 255 -21.60 13.84 -0.97
C ARG A 255 -21.04 14.48 0.29
N TRP A 256 -20.04 15.35 0.16
CA TRP A 256 -19.46 16.04 1.32
C TRP A 256 -20.53 16.83 2.09
N SER A 257 -21.46 17.48 1.42
CA SER A 257 -22.59 18.18 2.04
C SER A 257 -23.47 17.27 2.89
N GLY A 258 -23.74 16.05 2.44
CA GLY A 258 -24.48 15.03 3.20
C GLY A 258 -23.75 14.60 4.46
N ILE A 259 -22.42 14.35 4.34
CA ILE A 259 -21.57 14.03 5.50
C ILE A 259 -21.54 15.17 6.51
N VAL A 260 -21.40 16.41 6.06
CA VAL A 260 -21.45 17.60 6.92
C VAL A 260 -22.77 17.67 7.68
N ASN A 261 -23.90 17.36 7.03
CA ASN A 261 -25.22 17.33 7.68
C ASN A 261 -25.29 16.23 8.75
N ILE A 262 -24.72 15.05 8.50
CA ILE A 262 -24.64 14.00 9.50
C ILE A 262 -23.78 14.44 10.68
N ILE A 263 -22.58 14.98 10.45
CA ILE A 263 -21.71 15.53 11.51
C ILE A 263 -22.47 16.54 12.37
N LYS A 264 -23.17 17.49 11.74
CA LYS A 264 -23.95 18.53 12.45
C LYS A 264 -25.10 17.95 13.27
N ARG A 265 -25.79 16.94 12.73
CA ARG A 265 -26.91 16.28 13.43
C ARG A 265 -26.47 15.55 14.68
N TYR A 266 -25.31 14.90 14.63
CA TYR A 266 -24.77 14.11 15.74
C TYR A 266 -23.70 14.83 16.57
N ALA A 267 -23.47 16.10 16.34
CA ALA A 267 -22.38 16.87 16.98
C ALA A 267 -22.47 16.90 18.53
N SER A 268 -23.67 16.81 19.11
CA SER A 268 -23.84 16.77 20.56
C SER A 268 -23.59 15.38 21.17
N SER A 269 -23.63 14.32 20.36
CA SER A 269 -23.55 12.93 20.85
C SER A 269 -22.34 12.16 20.35
N VAL A 270 -21.70 12.58 19.26
CA VAL A 270 -20.54 11.89 18.68
C VAL A 270 -19.41 12.88 18.45
N VAL A 271 -18.24 12.58 18.99
CA VAL A 271 -17.04 13.34 18.68
C VAL A 271 -16.50 12.91 17.31
N THR A 272 -16.41 13.85 16.38
CA THR A 272 -15.88 13.59 15.05
C THR A 272 -14.45 14.07 14.95
N ILE A 273 -13.55 13.24 14.43
CA ILE A 273 -12.18 13.58 14.02
C ILE A 273 -12.12 13.44 12.50
N ILE A 274 -11.94 14.52 11.79
CA ILE A 274 -11.69 14.48 10.33
C ILE A 274 -10.18 14.39 10.15
N SER A 275 -9.73 13.33 9.49
CA SER A 275 -8.31 13.01 9.33
C SER A 275 -7.94 12.95 7.86
N MET A 276 -6.90 13.67 7.48
CA MET A 276 -6.33 13.69 6.13
C MET A 276 -4.82 13.45 6.19
N ASP A 277 -4.29 12.79 5.16
CA ASP A 277 -2.84 12.59 5.01
C ASP A 277 -2.17 13.88 4.57
N ASN A 278 -2.77 14.56 3.58
CA ASN A 278 -2.34 15.86 3.09
C ASN A 278 -3.58 16.68 2.74
N ALA A 279 -3.45 17.99 2.78
CA ALA A 279 -4.54 18.88 2.38
C ALA A 279 -3.99 20.23 1.91
N SER A 280 -4.33 20.64 0.70
CA SER A 280 -4.07 21.98 0.20
C SER A 280 -4.79 23.03 1.05
N MET A 281 -4.34 24.28 0.98
CA MET A 281 -4.99 25.38 1.71
C MET A 281 -6.47 25.55 1.29
N ASN A 282 -6.78 25.33 0.02
CA ASN A 282 -8.15 25.38 -0.49
C ASN A 282 -9.03 24.29 0.13
N THR A 283 -8.52 23.07 0.23
CA THR A 283 -9.21 21.94 0.86
C THR A 283 -9.43 22.18 2.35
N ARG A 284 -8.41 22.64 3.06
CA ARG A 284 -8.53 23.03 4.48
C ARG A 284 -9.63 24.08 4.68
N ASN A 285 -9.64 25.12 3.87
CA ASN A 285 -10.65 26.18 3.95
C ASN A 285 -12.05 25.67 3.59
N LYS A 286 -12.20 24.80 2.60
CA LYS A 286 -13.48 24.17 2.21
C LYS A 286 -14.07 23.36 3.36
N ILE A 287 -13.26 22.52 4.02
CA ILE A 287 -13.69 21.70 5.18
C ILE A 287 -14.09 22.62 6.34
N ILE A 288 -13.25 23.57 6.70
CA ILE A 288 -13.49 24.48 7.83
C ILE A 288 -14.76 25.31 7.61
N SER A 289 -14.94 25.87 6.41
CA SER A 289 -16.12 26.67 6.08
C SER A 289 -17.40 25.85 6.07
N SER A 290 -17.36 24.61 5.58
CA SER A 290 -18.54 23.73 5.53
C SER A 290 -19.04 23.32 6.93
N LEU A 291 -18.15 23.25 7.92
CA LEU A 291 -18.45 22.93 9.31
C LEU A 291 -18.72 24.17 10.19
N HIS A 292 -19.09 25.28 9.55
CA HIS A 292 -19.50 26.47 10.30
C HIS A 292 -20.61 26.15 11.32
N GLY A 293 -20.46 26.65 12.53
CA GLY A 293 -21.36 26.38 13.66
C GLY A 293 -20.92 25.22 14.56
N ILE A 294 -19.82 24.53 14.21
CA ILE A 294 -19.19 23.50 15.06
C ILE A 294 -17.84 24.02 15.55
N ALA A 295 -17.54 23.83 16.84
CA ALA A 295 -16.22 24.14 17.37
C ALA A 295 -15.20 23.11 16.84
N LEU A 296 -14.39 23.51 15.86
CA LEU A 296 -13.41 22.65 15.19
C LEU A 296 -11.99 23.04 15.61
N ILE A 297 -11.31 22.14 16.33
CA ILE A 297 -9.91 22.29 16.73
C ILE A 297 -9.05 21.64 15.64
N LYS A 298 -7.97 22.31 15.26
CA LYS A 298 -7.16 21.96 14.08
C LYS A 298 -5.78 21.53 14.53
N PHE A 299 -5.34 20.36 14.05
CA PHE A 299 -4.01 19.84 14.28
C PHE A 299 -3.29 19.67 12.94
N TYR A 300 -2.08 20.22 12.85
CA TYR A 300 -1.24 20.13 11.67
C TYR A 300 0.13 19.59 12.07
N ASP A 301 0.81 18.86 11.18
CA ASP A 301 2.20 18.53 11.43
C ASP A 301 3.03 19.80 11.49
N GLN A 302 3.92 19.85 12.47
CA GLN A 302 4.82 20.98 12.65
C GLN A 302 5.91 20.90 11.57
N GLU A 303 6.20 22.05 10.98
CA GLU A 303 7.31 22.23 10.05
C GLU A 303 8.47 22.92 10.77
N TYR A 304 9.68 22.46 10.49
CA TYR A 304 10.91 22.89 11.14
C TYR A 304 11.85 23.52 10.13
N LYS A 305 12.49 24.63 10.48
CA LYS A 305 13.46 25.31 9.61
C LYS A 305 14.64 25.86 10.46
N GLY A 306 15.86 25.82 9.91
CA GLY A 306 17.03 26.35 10.57
C GLY A 306 17.27 25.71 11.94
N GLU A 307 17.42 26.51 12.99
CA GLU A 307 17.74 26.01 14.33
C GLU A 307 16.64 25.12 14.92
N SER A 308 15.37 25.40 14.63
CA SER A 308 14.27 24.51 15.09
C SER A 308 14.32 23.11 14.45
N ALA A 309 14.83 22.99 13.23
CA ALA A 309 15.07 21.69 12.60
C ALA A 309 16.24 20.96 13.23
N VAL A 310 17.29 21.68 13.61
CA VAL A 310 18.43 21.14 14.36
C VAL A 310 17.99 20.62 15.73
N ASP A 311 17.20 21.40 16.48
CA ASP A 311 16.68 21.00 17.79
C ASP A 311 15.84 19.72 17.69
N CYS A 312 14.96 19.65 16.70
CA CYS A 312 14.16 18.45 16.45
C CYS A 312 15.02 17.24 16.08
N PHE A 313 16.05 17.43 15.24
CA PHE A 313 16.97 16.37 14.84
C PHE A 313 17.81 15.86 16.03
N CYS A 314 18.34 16.76 16.86
CA CYS A 314 19.05 16.40 18.09
C CYS A 314 18.16 15.64 19.07
N GLU A 315 16.88 16.02 19.19
CA GLU A 315 15.94 15.32 20.05
C GLU A 315 15.60 13.92 19.52
N ILE A 316 15.48 13.73 18.19
CA ILE A 316 15.33 12.42 17.55
C ILE A 316 16.53 11.53 17.90
N ALA A 317 17.75 12.04 17.77
CA ALA A 317 18.96 11.30 18.12
C ALA A 317 18.97 10.91 19.61
N ARG A 318 18.66 11.84 20.50
CA ARG A 318 18.60 11.60 21.95
C ARG A 318 17.57 10.54 22.32
N GLN A 319 16.40 10.54 21.69
CA GLN A 319 15.35 9.53 21.93
C GLN A 319 15.78 8.12 21.51
N ASN A 320 16.68 8.02 20.53
CA ASN A 320 17.27 6.77 20.09
C ASN A 320 18.57 6.42 20.83
N GLY A 321 18.91 7.14 21.90
CA GLY A 321 20.08 6.86 22.74
C GLY A 321 21.44 7.25 22.12
N THR A 322 21.42 8.15 21.13
CA THR A 322 22.63 8.60 20.42
C THR A 322 22.78 10.12 20.47
N ASN A 323 23.97 10.60 20.10
CA ASN A 323 24.20 12.02 19.84
C ASN A 323 24.02 12.30 18.35
N ALA A 324 23.40 13.42 18.01
CA ALA A 324 23.27 13.86 16.64
C ALA A 324 24.66 14.18 16.05
N PRO A 325 24.99 13.71 14.83
CA PRO A 325 26.29 13.98 14.22
C PRO A 325 26.39 15.43 13.75
N GLU A 326 27.52 16.07 14.04
CA GLU A 326 27.78 17.48 13.70
C GLU A 326 27.68 17.73 12.18
N SER A 327 28.08 16.73 11.37
CA SER A 327 28.00 16.81 9.91
C SER A 327 26.57 17.01 9.41
N GLU A 328 25.61 16.29 9.98
CA GLU A 328 24.19 16.39 9.60
C GLU A 328 23.55 17.65 10.21
N ILE A 329 23.93 18.02 11.45
CA ILE A 329 23.51 19.28 12.08
C ILE A 329 23.88 20.47 11.20
N GLU A 330 25.13 20.52 10.70
CA GLU A 330 25.56 21.60 9.82
C GLU A 330 24.82 21.63 8.47
N LYS A 331 24.54 20.46 7.88
CA LYS A 331 23.75 20.36 6.65
C LYS A 331 22.34 20.91 6.85
N ILE A 332 21.68 20.50 7.94
CA ILE A 332 20.33 20.95 8.29
C ILE A 332 20.33 22.46 8.55
N ARG A 333 21.29 22.98 9.34
CA ARG A 333 21.41 24.39 9.70
C ARG A 333 21.62 25.31 8.49
N LYS A 334 22.47 24.89 7.55
CA LYS A 334 22.80 25.63 6.33
C LYS A 334 21.72 25.55 5.25
N SER A 335 20.75 24.64 5.43
CA SER A 335 19.67 24.43 4.46
C SER A 335 18.55 25.44 4.62
N ASP A 336 18.15 26.08 3.54
CA ASP A 336 16.95 26.94 3.49
C ASP A 336 15.63 26.17 3.43
N ARG A 337 15.67 24.83 3.45
CA ARG A 337 14.50 23.97 3.35
C ARG A 337 13.74 23.91 4.67
N THR A 338 12.44 23.74 4.53
CA THR A 338 11.56 23.35 5.64
C THR A 338 11.48 21.82 5.70
N TYR A 339 11.62 21.27 6.89
CA TYR A 339 11.62 19.85 7.15
C TYR A 339 10.36 19.44 7.92
N SER A 340 9.71 18.36 7.49
CA SER A 340 8.80 17.63 8.38
C SER A 340 9.61 16.78 9.36
N LYS A 341 9.02 16.41 10.50
CA LYS A 341 9.65 15.47 11.44
C LYS A 341 10.06 14.17 10.76
N ARG A 342 9.21 13.63 9.88
CA ARG A 342 9.50 12.40 9.13
C ARG A 342 10.74 12.54 8.25
N ALA A 343 10.93 13.69 7.61
CA ALA A 343 12.14 13.95 6.82
C ALA A 343 13.38 13.95 7.70
N LEU A 344 13.32 14.55 8.91
CA LEU A 344 14.42 14.53 9.87
C LEU A 344 14.68 13.12 10.42
N GLN A 345 13.64 12.33 10.65
CA GLN A 345 13.77 10.92 11.06
C GLN A 345 14.42 10.07 9.97
N THR A 346 14.11 10.30 8.70
CA THR A 346 14.77 9.62 7.58
C THR A 346 16.25 9.97 7.55
N ILE A 347 16.62 11.27 7.64
CA ILE A 347 18.02 11.72 7.69
C ILE A 347 18.75 11.03 8.87
N TYR A 348 18.12 10.98 10.04
CA TYR A 348 18.69 10.30 11.19
C TYR A 348 18.87 8.79 10.96
N SER A 349 17.85 8.12 10.40
CA SER A 349 17.89 6.67 10.15
C SER A 349 18.97 6.30 9.14
N ASP A 350 19.13 7.09 8.08
CA ASP A 350 20.15 6.88 7.06
C ASP A 350 21.56 7.01 7.70
N TRP A 351 21.79 8.08 8.45
CA TRP A 351 23.03 8.26 9.17
C TRP A 351 23.27 7.15 10.21
N TYR A 352 22.24 6.80 10.99
CA TYR A 352 22.37 5.81 12.05
C TYR A 352 22.71 4.42 11.51
N ASN A 353 22.07 4.02 10.40
CA ASN A 353 22.37 2.77 9.73
C ASN A 353 23.83 2.73 9.25
N GLU A 354 24.31 3.82 8.66
CA GLU A 354 25.71 3.97 8.27
C GLU A 354 26.65 3.90 9.49
N TYR A 355 26.33 4.64 10.54
CA TYR A 355 27.09 4.65 11.80
C TYR A 355 27.18 3.25 12.44
N VAL A 356 26.06 2.53 12.51
CA VAL A 356 26.02 1.17 13.05
C VAL A 356 26.89 0.23 12.22
N ALA A 357 26.78 0.28 10.91
CA ALA A 357 27.49 -0.62 10.00
C ALA A 357 29.00 -0.29 9.86
N THR A 358 29.39 0.98 10.02
CA THR A 358 30.76 1.39 9.76
C THR A 358 31.58 1.65 11.04
N VAL A 359 30.94 2.07 12.14
CA VAL A 359 31.58 2.47 13.38
C VAL A 359 31.33 1.49 14.53
N GLN A 360 30.08 1.07 14.74
CA GLN A 360 29.74 0.16 15.84
C GLN A 360 30.10 -1.29 15.53
N PHE A 361 29.90 -1.72 14.28
CA PHE A 361 30.18 -3.06 13.81
C PHE A 361 30.95 -3.01 12.50
N PRO A 362 32.23 -2.59 12.55
CA PRO A 362 33.07 -2.38 11.36
C PRO A 362 33.25 -3.65 10.52
N GLU A 363 33.04 -4.84 11.10
CA GLU A 363 33.02 -6.13 10.41
C GLU A 363 31.85 -6.26 9.39
N TYR A 364 30.82 -5.44 9.52
CA TYR A 364 29.70 -5.40 8.59
C TYR A 364 29.80 -4.28 7.54
N THR A 365 30.84 -3.45 7.59
CA THR A 365 31.05 -2.34 6.63
C THR A 365 31.01 -2.81 5.18
N ALA A 366 31.56 -3.99 4.91
CA ALA A 366 31.58 -4.59 3.58
C ALA A 366 30.14 -4.92 3.10
N TYR A 367 29.28 -5.38 3.99
CA TYR A 367 27.88 -5.69 3.68
C TYR A 367 27.04 -4.44 3.50
N PHE A 368 27.26 -3.42 4.33
CA PHE A 368 26.57 -2.13 4.22
C PHE A 368 26.90 -1.41 2.92
N ASN A 369 28.17 -1.46 2.49
CA ASN A 369 28.65 -0.91 1.23
C ASN A 369 28.40 -1.85 0.02
N GLY A 370 27.56 -2.87 0.14
CA GLY A 370 27.31 -3.87 -0.90
C GLY A 370 28.44 -4.88 -1.10
N LYS A 371 29.40 -4.95 -0.18
CA LYS A 371 30.51 -5.91 -0.20
C LYS A 371 30.19 -7.08 0.74
N SER A 372 29.25 -7.95 0.34
CA SER A 372 29.09 -9.25 1.00
C SER A 372 30.32 -10.12 0.73
N GLY A 373 30.88 -10.70 1.81
CA GLY A 373 32.07 -11.55 1.75
C GLY A 373 31.90 -12.76 0.84
N GLU A 374 32.98 -13.07 0.15
CA GLU A 374 33.23 -14.14 -0.80
C GLU A 374 32.45 -14.03 -2.13
N ASP A 375 33.19 -13.57 -3.15
CA ASP A 375 32.83 -13.44 -4.55
C ASP A 375 31.67 -12.45 -4.85
N ASP A 376 32.03 -11.21 -4.88
CA ASP A 376 31.81 -10.27 -5.99
C ASP A 376 32.14 -8.87 -5.48
N THR A 377 33.31 -8.41 -5.79
CA THR A 377 33.65 -6.99 -5.85
C THR A 377 32.82 -6.33 -6.97
N LEU A 378 31.54 -6.15 -6.72
CA LEU A 378 30.75 -5.25 -7.53
C LEU A 378 30.53 -3.98 -6.71
N ASN A 379 31.33 -2.95 -6.98
CA ASN A 379 30.83 -1.58 -6.93
C ASN A 379 29.38 -1.65 -7.42
N GLU A 380 28.42 -1.23 -6.64
CA GLU A 380 27.08 -1.00 -7.21
C GLU A 380 27.24 0.09 -8.25
N LYS A 381 27.47 -0.36 -9.48
CA LYS A 381 27.58 0.52 -10.65
C LYS A 381 26.33 1.36 -10.68
N SER A 382 26.49 2.64 -10.90
CA SER A 382 25.33 3.52 -11.06
C SER A 382 24.37 2.91 -12.09
N ALA A 383 23.10 3.24 -12.03
CA ALA A 383 22.15 2.76 -13.04
C ALA A 383 22.60 3.14 -14.46
N TYR A 384 23.32 4.24 -14.60
CA TYR A 384 23.93 4.67 -15.85
C TYR A 384 25.08 3.74 -16.29
N ASP A 385 25.95 3.33 -15.37
CA ASP A 385 27.05 2.38 -15.66
C ASP A 385 26.45 1.01 -16.05
N LYS A 386 25.43 0.55 -15.31
CA LYS A 386 24.71 -0.69 -15.63
C LYS A 386 24.13 -0.64 -17.07
N LEU A 387 23.54 0.49 -17.47
CA LEU A 387 23.06 0.69 -18.83
C LEU A 387 24.20 0.73 -19.87
N SER A 388 25.30 1.42 -19.57
CA SER A 388 26.44 1.55 -20.46
C SER A 388 27.13 0.21 -20.73
N GLU A 389 27.11 -0.70 -19.77
CA GLU A 389 27.70 -2.04 -19.84
C GLU A 389 26.79 -3.08 -20.50
N MET A 390 25.49 -2.77 -20.69
CA MET A 390 24.60 -3.70 -21.41
C MET A 390 25.16 -4.01 -22.80
N ILE A 391 25.13 -5.27 -23.18
CA ILE A 391 25.60 -5.75 -24.47
C ILE A 391 24.72 -5.15 -25.56
N GLY A 392 25.33 -4.66 -26.63
CA GLY A 392 24.64 -4.01 -27.76
C GLY A 392 23.94 -2.70 -27.38
N LEU A 393 22.73 -2.49 -27.92
CA LEU A 393 21.86 -1.34 -27.62
C LEU A 393 22.45 0.03 -27.99
N GLY A 394 23.31 0.11 -29.01
CA GLY A 394 24.03 1.36 -29.37
C GLY A 394 23.09 2.55 -29.63
N ASN A 395 21.98 2.34 -30.37
CA ASN A 395 20.99 3.38 -30.66
C ASN A 395 20.22 3.79 -29.39
N VAL A 396 19.83 2.81 -28.57
CA VAL A 396 19.12 3.04 -27.31
C VAL A 396 19.94 3.91 -26.34
N LYS A 397 21.23 3.57 -26.17
CA LYS A 397 22.15 4.34 -25.31
C LYS A 397 22.27 5.79 -25.77
N LYS A 398 22.45 6.02 -27.09
CA LYS A 398 22.54 7.38 -27.66
C LYS A 398 21.28 8.22 -27.36
N VAL A 399 20.08 7.64 -27.56
CA VAL A 399 18.82 8.37 -27.31
C VAL A 399 18.65 8.70 -25.84
N ILE A 400 18.98 7.76 -24.95
CA ILE A 400 18.90 7.96 -23.49
C ILE A 400 19.92 9.00 -23.04
N ASP A 401 21.13 8.98 -23.55
CA ASP A 401 22.16 10.01 -23.26
C ASP A 401 21.68 11.40 -23.71
N GLY A 402 21.06 11.49 -24.87
CA GLY A 402 20.45 12.72 -25.36
C GLY A 402 19.35 13.24 -24.41
N ALA A 403 18.48 12.36 -23.94
CA ALA A 403 17.44 12.69 -22.99
C ALA A 403 18.01 13.17 -21.64
N ILE A 404 19.01 12.47 -21.09
CA ILE A 404 19.67 12.85 -19.83
C ILE A 404 20.36 14.21 -19.95
N ASN A 405 21.09 14.44 -21.02
CA ASN A 405 21.75 15.72 -21.26
C ASN A 405 20.74 16.87 -21.38
N TYR A 406 19.63 16.63 -22.03
CA TYR A 406 18.54 17.58 -22.12
C TYR A 406 17.96 17.94 -20.71
N PHE A 407 17.77 16.96 -19.85
CA PHE A 407 17.32 17.20 -18.45
C PHE A 407 18.33 18.01 -17.64
N LYS A 408 19.62 17.69 -17.77
CA LYS A 408 20.68 18.44 -17.07
C LYS A 408 20.67 19.91 -17.49
N LEU A 409 20.51 20.18 -18.77
CA LEU A 409 20.47 21.55 -19.32
C LEU A 409 19.22 22.30 -18.84
N GLN A 410 18.05 21.65 -18.80
CA GLN A 410 16.81 22.26 -18.28
C GLN A 410 16.94 22.67 -16.82
N LYS A 411 17.57 21.86 -15.99
CA LYS A 411 17.82 22.16 -14.59
C LYS A 411 18.69 23.42 -14.45
N GLU A 412 19.75 23.48 -15.22
CA GLU A 412 20.66 24.63 -15.26
C GLU A 412 19.93 25.93 -15.69
N TYR A 413 19.05 25.86 -16.70
CA TYR A 413 18.25 27.00 -17.12
C TYR A 413 17.30 27.48 -16.03
N LYS A 414 16.64 26.55 -15.33
CA LYS A 414 15.75 26.87 -14.22
C LYS A 414 16.50 27.55 -13.06
N GLU A 415 17.69 27.06 -12.73
CA GLU A 415 18.56 27.62 -11.68
C GLU A 415 19.05 29.04 -12.06
N ARG A 416 19.19 29.33 -13.34
CA ARG A 416 19.55 30.67 -13.87
C ARG A 416 18.36 31.59 -14.12
N GLY A 417 17.14 31.16 -13.78
CA GLY A 417 15.91 31.96 -13.96
C GLY A 417 15.46 32.10 -15.42
N ILE A 418 15.95 31.25 -16.31
CA ILE A 418 15.53 31.19 -17.70
C ILE A 418 14.29 30.28 -17.76
N ASP A 419 13.14 30.88 -18.04
CA ASP A 419 11.88 30.12 -18.15
C ASP A 419 11.84 29.38 -19.49
N PHE A 420 12.05 28.08 -19.43
CA PHE A 420 12.02 27.19 -20.59
C PHE A 420 10.87 26.20 -20.43
N ALA A 421 9.93 26.22 -21.37
CA ALA A 421 8.80 25.31 -21.34
C ALA A 421 9.30 23.84 -21.32
N ARG A 422 8.88 23.06 -20.32
CA ARG A 422 9.23 21.64 -20.22
C ARG A 422 8.48 20.86 -21.31
N PRO A 423 9.16 20.25 -22.29
CA PRO A 423 8.47 19.41 -23.27
C PRO A 423 7.97 18.14 -22.60
N ALA A 424 6.96 17.54 -23.19
CA ALA A 424 6.53 16.21 -22.80
C ALA A 424 7.70 15.22 -23.05
N MET A 425 7.98 14.35 -22.06
CA MET A 425 9.13 13.44 -22.08
C MET A 425 8.71 11.99 -22.25
N HIS A 426 7.52 11.77 -22.78
CA HIS A 426 7.02 10.44 -23.01
C HIS A 426 7.74 9.78 -24.19
N MET A 427 7.85 8.45 -24.16
CA MET A 427 8.67 7.68 -25.08
C MET A 427 7.92 6.50 -25.69
N VAL A 428 8.36 6.07 -26.86
CA VAL A 428 7.99 4.78 -27.46
C VAL A 428 9.22 3.89 -27.51
N PHE A 429 9.10 2.67 -27.00
CA PHE A 429 10.09 1.61 -27.08
C PHE A 429 9.60 0.55 -28.05
N SER A 430 10.17 0.51 -29.26
CA SER A 430 9.80 -0.41 -30.33
C SER A 430 10.86 -1.49 -30.53
N GLY A 431 10.46 -2.73 -30.78
CA GLY A 431 11.37 -3.83 -31.09
C GLY A 431 10.83 -5.20 -30.70
N ASN A 432 11.51 -6.25 -31.13
CA ASN A 432 11.15 -7.63 -30.90
C ASN A 432 11.20 -8.04 -29.42
N PRO A 433 10.58 -9.17 -29.01
CA PRO A 433 10.65 -9.67 -27.64
C PRO A 433 12.09 -10.01 -27.24
N GLY A 434 12.43 -9.77 -25.97
CA GLY A 434 13.74 -10.11 -25.43
C GLY A 434 14.87 -9.17 -25.81
N THR A 435 14.60 -8.02 -26.40
CA THR A 435 15.57 -6.94 -26.71
C THR A 435 15.86 -6.02 -25.51
N ALA A 436 15.44 -6.38 -24.30
CA ALA A 436 15.68 -5.70 -23.04
C ALA A 436 14.90 -4.39 -22.81
N LYS A 437 13.77 -4.14 -23.50
CA LYS A 437 12.93 -2.93 -23.34
C LYS A 437 12.60 -2.61 -21.88
N THR A 438 12.02 -3.56 -21.14
CA THR A 438 11.63 -3.39 -19.73
C THR A 438 12.84 -3.16 -18.80
N THR A 439 13.96 -3.85 -19.07
CA THR A 439 15.20 -3.68 -18.30
C THR A 439 15.76 -2.27 -18.45
N VAL A 440 15.80 -1.78 -19.68
CA VAL A 440 16.24 -0.41 -19.98
C VAL A 440 15.29 0.63 -19.37
N ALA A 441 13.98 0.42 -19.45
CA ALA A 441 12.99 1.30 -18.81
C ALA A 441 13.21 1.41 -17.29
N ARG A 442 13.53 0.30 -16.63
CA ARG A 442 13.83 0.26 -15.18
C ARG A 442 15.10 1.01 -14.84
N LEU A 443 16.17 0.83 -15.64
CA LEU A 443 17.41 1.58 -15.46
C LEU A 443 17.21 3.08 -15.72
N LEU A 444 16.45 3.43 -16.76
CA LEU A 444 16.11 4.81 -17.05
C LEU A 444 15.34 5.47 -15.90
N ALA A 445 14.37 4.79 -15.30
CA ALA A 445 13.64 5.32 -14.14
C ALA A 445 14.59 5.64 -12.97
N GLN A 446 15.56 4.76 -12.70
CA GLN A 446 16.58 4.98 -11.67
C GLN A 446 17.50 6.14 -12.03
N ILE A 447 17.97 6.22 -13.27
CA ILE A 447 18.82 7.32 -13.77
C ILE A 447 18.11 8.66 -13.61
N LEU A 448 16.81 8.73 -13.95
CA LEU A 448 16.01 9.94 -13.85
C LEU A 448 15.80 10.37 -12.38
N ARG A 449 15.64 9.42 -11.45
CA ARG A 449 15.62 9.68 -10.01
C ARG A 449 16.96 10.23 -9.54
N ASP A 450 18.06 9.58 -9.91
CA ASP A 450 19.40 9.96 -9.47
C ASP A 450 19.78 11.37 -9.97
N ASN A 451 19.26 11.76 -11.14
CA ASN A 451 19.36 13.13 -11.68
C ASN A 451 18.27 14.09 -11.16
N LYS A 452 17.40 13.66 -10.20
CA LYS A 452 16.33 14.47 -9.59
C LYS A 452 15.29 14.98 -10.60
N VAL A 453 15.05 14.23 -11.67
CA VAL A 453 14.01 14.50 -12.67
C VAL A 453 12.68 13.92 -12.21
N LEU A 454 12.71 12.73 -11.62
CA LEU A 454 11.59 12.04 -11.00
C LEU A 454 11.77 11.97 -9.49
N SER A 455 10.68 12.07 -8.75
CA SER A 455 10.72 12.09 -7.29
C SER A 455 10.92 10.68 -6.68
N ARG A 456 10.42 9.61 -7.31
CA ARG A 456 10.49 8.22 -6.84
C ARG A 456 11.40 7.35 -7.71
N GLY A 457 11.28 7.45 -9.03
CA GLY A 457 12.10 6.72 -9.99
C GLY A 457 11.87 5.22 -10.00
N GLU A 458 10.66 4.77 -9.69
CA GLU A 458 10.22 3.40 -9.81
C GLU A 458 9.71 3.10 -11.22
N LEU A 459 9.59 1.84 -11.61
CA LEU A 459 8.92 1.41 -12.83
C LEU A 459 7.57 0.79 -12.47
N VAL A 460 6.48 1.41 -12.94
CA VAL A 460 5.13 0.86 -12.82
C VAL A 460 4.80 0.19 -14.16
N GLU A 461 4.85 -1.13 -14.20
CA GLU A 461 4.55 -1.93 -15.38
C GLU A 461 3.06 -2.25 -15.42
N VAL A 462 2.42 -2.03 -16.56
CA VAL A 462 1.00 -2.32 -16.80
C VAL A 462 0.77 -2.84 -18.20
N GLY A 463 -0.25 -3.67 -18.36
CA GLY A 463 -0.75 -4.14 -19.65
C GLY A 463 -2.19 -3.67 -19.89
N ARG A 464 -2.79 -4.14 -21.01
CA ARG A 464 -4.18 -3.83 -21.34
C ARG A 464 -5.17 -4.11 -20.19
N ALA A 465 -5.02 -5.25 -19.51
CA ALA A 465 -5.93 -5.64 -18.43
C ALA A 465 -5.94 -4.67 -17.24
N ASP A 466 -4.84 -3.95 -17.02
CA ASP A 466 -4.71 -2.96 -15.95
C ASP A 466 -5.32 -1.60 -16.33
N LEU A 467 -5.55 -1.35 -17.62
CA LEU A 467 -5.99 -0.07 -18.16
C LEU A 467 -7.45 -0.08 -18.63
N VAL A 468 -7.95 -1.22 -19.09
CA VAL A 468 -9.29 -1.37 -19.69
C VAL A 468 -10.22 -2.07 -18.71
N GLY A 469 -11.31 -1.41 -18.34
CA GLY A 469 -12.33 -1.97 -17.44
C GLY A 469 -13.18 -3.04 -18.11
N GLU A 470 -13.71 -3.96 -17.31
CA GLU A 470 -14.62 -5.02 -17.78
C GLU A 470 -16.03 -4.49 -18.12
N TYR A 471 -16.43 -3.36 -17.52
CA TYR A 471 -17.76 -2.76 -17.69
C TYR A 471 -17.67 -1.30 -18.14
N VAL A 472 -18.76 -0.83 -18.76
CA VAL A 472 -18.90 0.57 -19.22
C VAL A 472 -18.61 1.55 -18.08
N GLY A 473 -17.74 2.55 -18.33
CA GLY A 473 -17.41 3.61 -17.36
C GLY A 473 -16.37 3.24 -16.31
N GLN A 474 -15.74 2.06 -16.39
CA GLN A 474 -14.63 1.67 -15.49
C GLN A 474 -13.25 2.02 -16.04
N THR A 475 -13.10 2.16 -17.35
CA THR A 475 -11.81 2.38 -18.02
C THR A 475 -11.15 3.68 -17.58
N ALA A 476 -11.84 4.81 -17.66
CA ALA A 476 -11.26 6.10 -17.29
C ALA A 476 -10.82 6.18 -15.80
N PRO A 477 -11.61 5.71 -14.81
CA PRO A 477 -11.16 5.60 -13.42
C PRO A 477 -9.94 4.70 -13.22
N GLN A 478 -9.86 3.58 -13.95
CA GLN A 478 -8.77 2.61 -13.86
C GLN A 478 -7.46 3.22 -14.38
N VAL A 479 -7.50 3.88 -15.54
CA VAL A 479 -6.36 4.62 -16.08
C VAL A 479 -5.87 5.68 -15.09
N LYS A 480 -6.77 6.48 -14.51
CA LYS A 480 -6.39 7.50 -13.51
C LYS A 480 -5.74 6.91 -12.27
N GLU A 481 -6.22 5.77 -11.79
CA GLU A 481 -5.60 5.07 -10.66
C GLU A 481 -4.18 4.59 -11.01
N VAL A 482 -3.96 4.09 -12.23
CA VAL A 482 -2.63 3.71 -12.71
C VAL A 482 -1.70 4.92 -12.72
N PHE A 483 -2.14 6.07 -13.25
CA PHE A 483 -1.34 7.30 -13.25
C PHE A 483 -1.05 7.80 -11.83
N ARG A 484 -2.01 7.68 -10.90
CA ARG A 484 -1.81 8.02 -9.50
C ARG A 484 -0.71 7.15 -8.85
N ARG A 485 -0.68 5.85 -9.14
CA ARG A 485 0.36 4.93 -8.68
C ARG A 485 1.72 5.26 -9.28
N ALA A 486 1.74 5.68 -10.55
CA ALA A 486 2.95 6.01 -11.29
C ALA A 486 3.50 7.43 -10.99
N LYS A 487 2.85 8.22 -10.13
CA LYS A 487 3.31 9.57 -9.79
C LYS A 487 4.74 9.55 -9.24
N GLY A 488 5.61 10.39 -9.79
CA GLY A 488 7.03 10.44 -9.45
C GLY A 488 7.87 9.32 -10.05
N SER A 489 7.33 8.57 -11.01
CA SER A 489 7.89 7.33 -11.53
C SER A 489 7.72 7.23 -13.05
N VAL A 490 8.22 6.14 -13.63
CA VAL A 490 7.98 5.78 -15.03
C VAL A 490 6.80 4.82 -15.12
N LEU A 491 5.79 5.16 -15.91
CA LEU A 491 4.68 4.28 -16.28
C LEU A 491 5.07 3.55 -17.59
N PHE A 492 5.24 2.25 -17.53
CA PHE A 492 5.58 1.40 -18.66
C PHE A 492 4.35 0.60 -19.08
N ILE A 493 3.86 0.88 -20.30
CA ILE A 493 2.70 0.21 -20.88
C ILE A 493 3.21 -0.79 -21.90
N ASP A 494 3.21 -2.08 -21.51
CA ASP A 494 3.67 -3.13 -22.43
C ASP A 494 2.57 -3.55 -23.40
N GLU A 495 2.97 -3.92 -24.60
CA GLU A 495 2.06 -4.27 -25.71
C GLU A 495 0.95 -3.21 -25.91
N ALA A 496 1.35 -1.92 -25.89
CA ALA A 496 0.41 -0.80 -25.92
C ALA A 496 -0.55 -0.82 -27.15
N TYR A 497 -0.12 -1.39 -28.28
CA TYR A 497 -0.95 -1.61 -29.45
C TYR A 497 -2.18 -2.50 -29.18
N SER A 498 -2.13 -3.33 -28.13
CA SER A 498 -3.28 -4.16 -27.73
C SER A 498 -4.50 -3.34 -27.32
N LEU A 499 -4.31 -2.06 -26.98
CA LEU A 499 -5.39 -1.11 -26.73
C LEU A 499 -6.23 -0.82 -27.98
N LEU A 500 -5.67 -1.03 -29.20
CA LEU A 500 -6.40 -0.86 -30.47
C LEU A 500 -7.24 -2.08 -30.88
N ASP A 501 -6.96 -3.27 -30.31
CA ASP A 501 -7.53 -4.57 -30.74
C ASP A 501 -8.95 -4.83 -30.25
N ASP A 502 -9.75 -3.82 -30.00
CA ASP A 502 -11.11 -3.99 -29.55
C ASP A 502 -12.06 -4.22 -30.73
N LYS A 503 -12.48 -5.46 -30.94
CA LYS A 503 -13.49 -5.82 -31.98
C LYS A 503 -14.81 -5.05 -31.82
N LYS A 504 -14.98 -4.30 -30.72
CA LYS A 504 -16.14 -3.44 -30.40
C LYS A 504 -15.78 -1.94 -30.31
N GLY A 505 -14.52 -1.54 -30.42
CA GLY A 505 -14.04 -0.16 -30.63
C GLY A 505 -14.32 0.85 -29.50
N LEU A 506 -14.88 0.45 -28.35
CA LEU A 506 -15.40 1.42 -27.38
C LEU A 506 -14.50 1.64 -26.16
N TYR A 507 -13.85 0.60 -25.63
CA TYR A 507 -13.13 0.70 -24.36
C TYR A 507 -11.65 1.06 -24.53
N GLY A 508 -11.02 0.59 -25.59
CA GLY A 508 -9.62 0.90 -25.92
C GLY A 508 -9.43 2.38 -26.24
N ASP A 509 -10.32 2.96 -27.06
CA ASP A 509 -10.29 4.39 -27.39
C ASP A 509 -10.54 5.27 -26.15
N GLU A 510 -11.43 4.85 -25.22
CA GLU A 510 -11.62 5.53 -23.93
C GLU A 510 -10.35 5.51 -23.08
N ALA A 511 -9.65 4.36 -23.05
CA ALA A 511 -8.37 4.24 -22.35
C ALA A 511 -7.33 5.18 -22.93
N ILE A 512 -7.14 5.17 -24.26
CA ILE A 512 -6.15 6.00 -24.95
C ILE A 512 -6.45 7.49 -24.74
N ASN A 513 -7.71 7.91 -24.89
CA ASN A 513 -8.10 9.32 -24.68
C ASN A 513 -7.83 9.76 -23.23
N THR A 514 -8.10 8.89 -22.26
CA THR A 514 -7.82 9.17 -20.84
C THR A 514 -6.31 9.20 -20.59
N ILE A 515 -5.54 8.28 -21.17
CA ILE A 515 -4.07 8.29 -21.09
C ILE A 515 -3.51 9.61 -21.62
N VAL A 516 -3.95 10.08 -22.81
CA VAL A 516 -3.52 11.35 -23.39
C VAL A 516 -3.82 12.54 -22.48
N GLN A 517 -4.97 12.54 -21.82
CA GLN A 517 -5.34 13.57 -20.84
C GLN A 517 -4.43 13.53 -19.62
N GLU A 518 -4.19 12.34 -19.05
CA GLU A 518 -3.36 12.18 -17.86
C GLU A 518 -1.87 12.42 -18.13
N MET A 519 -1.38 12.12 -19.35
CA MET A 519 -0.01 12.49 -19.79
C MET A 519 0.21 14.01 -19.71
N GLU A 520 -0.79 14.82 -20.06
CA GLU A 520 -0.69 16.27 -19.94
C GLU A 520 -0.77 16.72 -18.50
N ASN A 521 -1.69 16.15 -17.70
CA ASN A 521 -1.89 16.50 -16.30
C ASN A 521 -0.68 16.15 -15.42
N ALA A 522 0.01 15.06 -15.73
CA ALA A 522 1.11 14.51 -14.93
C ALA A 522 2.51 14.74 -15.55
N ARG A 523 2.61 15.56 -16.60
CA ARG A 523 3.85 15.77 -17.39
C ARG A 523 5.07 16.18 -16.58
N ASP A 524 4.86 16.79 -15.43
CA ASP A 524 5.93 17.34 -14.59
C ASP A 524 6.61 16.29 -13.70
N ASP A 525 5.95 15.17 -13.40
CA ASP A 525 6.45 14.18 -12.43
C ASP A 525 6.18 12.71 -12.85
N THR A 526 5.72 12.48 -14.10
CA THR A 526 5.47 11.12 -14.60
C THR A 526 5.89 11.02 -16.06
N ILE A 527 6.67 10.00 -16.38
CA ILE A 527 7.07 9.68 -17.77
C ILE A 527 6.35 8.42 -18.20
N VAL A 528 5.68 8.46 -19.35
CA VAL A 528 5.02 7.29 -19.93
C VAL A 528 5.91 6.71 -21.03
N ILE A 529 6.12 5.41 -20.98
CA ILE A 529 6.81 4.63 -22.00
C ILE A 529 5.81 3.62 -22.58
N PHE A 530 5.51 3.75 -23.86
CA PHE A 530 4.72 2.77 -24.60
C PHE A 530 5.67 1.76 -25.22
N ALA A 531 5.46 0.47 -25.00
CA ALA A 531 6.32 -0.58 -25.54
C ALA A 531 5.53 -1.56 -26.41
N GLY A 532 6.19 -2.10 -27.46
CA GLY A 532 5.59 -3.09 -28.33
C GLY A 532 6.46 -3.45 -29.52
N TYR A 533 5.89 -4.18 -30.48
CA TYR A 533 6.53 -4.48 -31.75
C TYR A 533 6.58 -3.23 -32.65
N LYS A 534 7.58 -3.16 -33.52
CA LYS A 534 7.88 -1.94 -34.28
C LYS A 534 6.70 -1.48 -35.15
N ASN A 535 6.21 -2.35 -36.02
CA ASN A 535 5.14 -2.01 -36.97
C ASN A 535 3.83 -1.67 -36.23
N GLU A 536 3.49 -2.43 -35.21
CA GLU A 536 2.28 -2.24 -34.38
C GLU A 536 2.36 -0.94 -33.58
N MET A 537 3.54 -0.55 -33.10
CA MET A 537 3.73 0.70 -32.40
C MET A 537 3.70 1.92 -33.31
N GLU A 538 4.22 1.81 -34.54
CA GLU A 538 4.07 2.85 -35.58
C GLU A 538 2.58 3.09 -35.86
N GLU A 539 1.81 2.04 -36.13
CA GLU A 539 0.35 2.14 -36.34
C GLU A 539 -0.37 2.71 -35.10
N PHE A 540 0.00 2.29 -33.88
CA PHE A 540 -0.57 2.79 -32.62
C PHE A 540 -0.42 4.30 -32.47
N VAL A 541 0.77 4.83 -32.75
CA VAL A 541 1.07 6.26 -32.63
C VAL A 541 0.40 7.06 -33.76
N GLU A 542 0.42 6.55 -35.00
CA GLU A 542 -0.20 7.22 -36.15
C GLU A 542 -1.71 7.37 -36.04
N ARG A 543 -2.41 6.36 -35.48
CA ARG A 543 -3.86 6.40 -35.26
C ARG A 543 -4.28 7.42 -34.22
N ASN A 544 -3.34 7.90 -33.37
CA ASN A 544 -3.65 8.77 -32.25
C ASN A 544 -2.81 10.06 -32.27
N PRO A 545 -3.23 11.10 -33.00
CA PRO A 545 -2.49 12.35 -33.11
C PRO A 545 -2.18 13.02 -31.76
N GLY A 546 -3.05 12.80 -30.76
CA GLY A 546 -2.85 13.25 -29.39
C GLY A 546 -1.65 12.61 -28.69
N LEU A 547 -1.37 11.32 -28.97
CA LEU A 547 -0.17 10.63 -28.48
C LEU A 547 1.07 11.13 -29.23
N SER A 548 1.01 11.17 -30.58
CA SER A 548 2.14 11.59 -31.41
C SER A 548 2.71 12.96 -31.02
N SER A 549 1.85 13.92 -30.66
CA SER A 549 2.28 15.27 -30.24
C SER A 549 2.95 15.31 -28.86
N ARG A 550 2.78 14.28 -28.01
CA ARG A 550 3.30 14.20 -26.63
C ARG A 550 4.48 13.24 -26.49
N ILE A 551 4.76 12.44 -27.48
CA ILE A 551 5.90 11.51 -27.51
C ILE A 551 7.10 12.25 -28.07
N ALA A 552 8.12 12.45 -27.21
CA ALA A 552 9.34 13.17 -27.60
C ALA A 552 10.44 12.24 -28.14
N PHE A 553 10.46 10.99 -27.71
CA PHE A 553 11.53 10.05 -28.05
C PHE A 553 10.99 8.74 -28.60
N HIS A 554 11.51 8.34 -29.71
CA HIS A 554 11.32 7.02 -30.33
C HIS A 554 12.62 6.24 -30.16
N VAL A 555 12.56 5.12 -29.47
CA VAL A 555 13.70 4.29 -29.11
C VAL A 555 13.52 2.93 -29.74
N ASP A 556 14.25 2.68 -30.82
CA ASP A 556 14.23 1.41 -31.53
C ASP A 556 15.23 0.43 -30.90
N PHE A 557 14.74 -0.72 -30.51
CA PHE A 557 15.50 -1.84 -29.98
C PHE A 557 15.73 -2.86 -31.11
N ASP A 558 16.87 -2.74 -31.74
CA ASP A 558 17.28 -3.65 -32.82
C ASP A 558 17.48 -5.07 -32.26
N ASP A 559 17.35 -6.07 -33.16
CA ASP A 559 17.68 -7.45 -32.81
C ASP A 559 19.19 -7.59 -32.58
N TYR A 560 19.56 -8.33 -31.55
CA TYR A 560 20.96 -8.62 -31.25
C TYR A 560 21.64 -9.39 -32.39
N SER A 561 22.89 -9.08 -32.66
CA SER A 561 23.76 -9.87 -33.53
C SER A 561 24.06 -11.24 -32.90
N GLU A 562 24.61 -12.17 -33.69
CA GLU A 562 25.02 -13.50 -33.25
C GLU A 562 26.07 -13.40 -32.13
N ASP A 563 27.04 -12.51 -32.29
CA ASP A 563 28.10 -12.27 -31.31
C ASP A 563 27.55 -11.66 -30.00
N GLU A 564 26.59 -10.74 -30.08
CA GLU A 564 25.93 -10.17 -28.92
C GLU A 564 25.11 -11.22 -28.18
N LEU A 565 24.40 -12.12 -28.88
CA LEU A 565 23.65 -13.23 -28.28
C LEU A 565 24.58 -14.23 -27.60
N LEU A 566 25.73 -14.53 -28.20
CA LEU A 566 26.74 -15.36 -27.54
C LEU A 566 27.28 -14.71 -26.29
N ALA A 567 27.57 -13.41 -26.31
CA ALA A 567 28.01 -12.65 -25.14
C ALA A 567 26.94 -12.61 -24.05
N ILE A 568 25.65 -12.41 -24.41
CA ILE A 568 24.50 -12.47 -23.49
C ILE A 568 24.40 -13.85 -22.85
N THR A 569 24.54 -14.93 -23.63
CA THR A 569 24.49 -16.30 -23.10
C THR A 569 25.62 -16.57 -22.12
N LYS A 570 26.83 -16.15 -22.43
CA LYS A 570 27.97 -16.24 -21.51
C LYS A 570 27.77 -15.43 -20.24
N LEU A 571 27.17 -14.22 -20.35
CA LEU A 571 26.81 -13.40 -19.20
C LEU A 571 25.77 -14.09 -18.30
N LEU A 572 24.70 -14.61 -18.91
CA LEU A 572 23.65 -15.36 -18.19
C LEU A 572 24.20 -16.63 -17.51
N ALA A 573 25.12 -17.32 -18.15
CA ALA A 573 25.79 -18.49 -17.59
C ALA A 573 26.61 -18.11 -16.36
N ARG A 574 27.45 -17.06 -16.45
CA ARG A 574 28.24 -16.55 -15.32
C ARG A 574 27.37 -16.15 -14.13
N GLN A 575 26.25 -15.46 -14.36
CA GLN A 575 25.29 -15.09 -13.31
C GLN A 575 24.69 -16.30 -12.59
N ASN A 576 24.67 -17.47 -13.25
CA ASN A 576 24.20 -18.75 -12.68
C ASN A 576 25.36 -19.62 -12.19
N SER A 577 26.58 -19.10 -12.07
CA SER A 577 27.78 -19.87 -11.70
C SER A 577 28.09 -21.04 -12.63
N ILE A 578 27.78 -20.90 -13.93
CA ILE A 578 27.99 -21.90 -14.98
C ILE A 578 29.10 -21.40 -15.91
N ILE A 579 29.95 -22.34 -16.34
CA ILE A 579 31.03 -22.08 -17.29
C ILE A 579 30.58 -22.66 -18.64
N ILE A 580 30.65 -21.87 -19.68
CA ILE A 580 30.45 -22.33 -21.07
C ILE A 580 31.84 -22.55 -21.66
N ASP A 581 32.14 -23.77 -22.03
CA ASP A 581 33.40 -24.14 -22.69
C ASP A 581 33.52 -23.49 -24.07
N GLU A 582 34.71 -23.07 -24.46
CA GLU A 582 34.94 -22.39 -25.75
C GLU A 582 34.54 -23.24 -26.95
N SER A 583 34.56 -24.57 -26.84
CA SER A 583 34.05 -25.48 -27.88
C SER A 583 32.56 -25.30 -28.19
N CYS A 584 31.80 -24.62 -27.32
CA CYS A 584 30.39 -24.32 -27.57
C CYS A 584 30.17 -23.12 -28.49
N ASP A 585 31.15 -22.23 -28.63
CA ASP A 585 30.98 -20.91 -29.25
C ASP A 585 30.49 -21.02 -30.69
N GLN A 586 31.18 -21.81 -31.53
CA GLN A 586 30.80 -21.96 -32.92
C GLN A 586 29.39 -22.55 -33.07
N LYS A 587 29.04 -23.51 -32.24
CA LYS A 587 27.73 -24.15 -32.25
C LYS A 587 26.62 -23.19 -31.86
N LEU A 588 26.87 -22.33 -30.86
CA LEU A 588 25.93 -21.31 -30.42
C LEU A 588 25.75 -20.24 -31.51
N LEU A 589 26.84 -19.80 -32.14
CA LEU A 589 26.77 -18.84 -33.27
C LEU A 589 25.92 -19.40 -34.44
N ASP A 590 26.12 -20.66 -34.83
CA ASP A 590 25.33 -21.30 -35.89
C ASP A 590 23.84 -21.39 -35.51
N ILE A 591 23.54 -21.67 -34.24
CA ILE A 591 22.17 -21.70 -33.73
C ILE A 591 21.53 -20.32 -33.83
N TYR A 592 22.21 -19.26 -33.39
CA TYR A 592 21.69 -17.90 -33.44
C TYR A 592 21.54 -17.37 -34.87
N LYS A 593 22.48 -17.68 -35.74
CA LYS A 593 22.38 -17.35 -37.16
C LYS A 593 21.14 -17.93 -37.84
N ASN A 594 20.82 -19.19 -37.53
CA ASN A 594 19.62 -19.85 -38.03
C ASN A 594 18.34 -19.29 -37.40
N ALA A 595 18.34 -19.04 -36.08
CA ALA A 595 17.18 -18.56 -35.37
C ALA A 595 16.76 -17.12 -35.75
N ARG A 596 17.73 -16.26 -36.09
CA ARG A 596 17.50 -14.87 -36.57
C ARG A 596 16.80 -14.77 -37.90
N GLN A 597 16.76 -15.83 -38.71
CA GLN A 597 15.98 -15.86 -39.94
C GLN A 597 14.47 -15.81 -39.70
N ASN A 598 14.03 -16.02 -38.48
CA ASN A 598 12.61 -15.96 -38.11
C ASN A 598 12.24 -14.51 -37.76
N PRO A 599 11.23 -13.88 -38.40
CA PRO A 599 10.78 -12.54 -38.10
C PRO A 599 10.34 -12.33 -36.64
N SER A 600 9.87 -13.41 -35.96
CA SER A 600 9.45 -13.41 -34.55
C SER A 600 10.56 -13.90 -33.63
N PHE A 601 11.82 -13.58 -33.94
CA PHE A 601 12.95 -14.03 -33.13
C PHE A 601 12.92 -13.44 -31.70
N GLY A 602 13.13 -14.31 -30.71
CA GLY A 602 12.96 -13.98 -29.29
C GLY A 602 14.20 -13.40 -28.59
N ASN A 603 15.26 -13.06 -29.34
CA ASN A 603 16.47 -12.39 -28.83
C ASN A 603 17.02 -12.98 -27.51
N GLY A 604 17.17 -12.19 -26.48
CA GLY A 604 17.67 -12.62 -25.18
C GLY A 604 16.79 -13.68 -24.48
N ARG A 605 15.46 -13.73 -24.77
CA ARG A 605 14.62 -14.86 -24.31
C ARG A 605 15.02 -16.17 -24.98
N TYR A 606 15.34 -16.12 -26.28
CA TYR A 606 15.82 -17.30 -27.00
C TYR A 606 17.18 -17.75 -26.46
N ALA A 607 18.13 -16.84 -26.24
CA ALA A 607 19.43 -17.13 -25.64
C ALA A 607 19.28 -17.80 -24.26
N ARG A 608 18.37 -17.31 -23.43
CA ARG A 608 18.03 -17.92 -22.13
C ARG A 608 17.49 -19.36 -22.28
N ASN A 609 16.57 -19.56 -23.22
CA ASN A 609 15.98 -20.90 -23.46
C ASN A 609 17.06 -21.89 -23.94
N VAL A 610 17.99 -21.46 -24.78
CA VAL A 610 19.12 -22.30 -25.23
C VAL A 610 20.00 -22.68 -24.02
N LEU A 611 20.31 -21.74 -23.12
CA LEU A 611 21.09 -22.00 -21.94
C LEU A 611 20.36 -22.94 -20.96
N GLU A 612 19.07 -22.75 -20.71
CA GLU A 612 18.28 -23.62 -19.84
C GLU A 612 18.22 -25.06 -20.38
N LYS A 613 18.09 -25.22 -21.67
CA LYS A 613 18.14 -26.53 -22.32
C LYS A 613 19.52 -27.17 -22.20
N ALA A 614 20.57 -26.40 -22.40
CA ALA A 614 21.94 -26.86 -22.22
C ALA A 614 22.20 -27.35 -20.79
N LYS A 615 21.67 -26.68 -19.78
CA LYS A 615 21.70 -27.11 -18.36
C LYS A 615 21.03 -28.47 -18.15
N LEU A 616 19.84 -28.68 -18.75
CA LEU A 616 19.15 -29.98 -18.66
C LEU A 616 19.94 -31.12 -19.29
N ASN A 617 20.57 -30.85 -20.45
CA ASN A 617 21.41 -31.82 -21.12
C ASN A 617 22.69 -32.11 -20.32
N GLN A 618 23.34 -31.06 -19.76
CA GLN A 618 24.47 -31.19 -18.84
C GLN A 618 24.10 -32.06 -17.63
N ALA A 619 22.97 -31.79 -16.97
CA ALA A 619 22.50 -32.61 -15.84
C ALA A 619 22.32 -34.07 -16.26
N SER A 620 21.73 -34.31 -17.45
CA SER A 620 21.53 -35.68 -17.97
C SER A 620 22.85 -36.37 -18.33
N ARG A 621 23.87 -35.62 -18.76
CA ARG A 621 25.22 -36.16 -19.01
C ARG A 621 25.93 -36.52 -17.71
N ILE A 622 25.88 -35.60 -16.72
CA ILE A 622 26.52 -35.77 -15.42
C ILE A 622 25.88 -36.95 -14.65
N ALA A 623 24.56 -37.10 -14.70
CA ALA A 623 23.83 -38.16 -14.01
C ALA A 623 24.21 -39.58 -14.52
N LYS A 624 24.85 -39.70 -15.69
CA LYS A 624 25.38 -40.98 -16.24
C LYS A 624 26.81 -41.24 -15.84
N GLN A 625 27.45 -40.38 -15.07
CA GLN A 625 28.82 -40.50 -14.59
C GLN A 625 28.84 -40.63 -13.06
N ASP A 626 29.90 -41.20 -12.51
CA ASP A 626 30.09 -41.25 -11.07
C ASP A 626 30.42 -39.82 -10.52
N ILE A 627 29.43 -39.16 -9.94
CA ILE A 627 29.49 -37.78 -9.49
C ILE A 627 30.64 -37.55 -8.47
N GLU A 628 30.98 -38.57 -7.68
CA GLU A 628 32.03 -38.48 -6.66
C GLU A 628 33.45 -38.25 -7.24
N TYR A 629 33.66 -38.57 -8.51
CA TYR A 629 34.97 -38.37 -9.18
C TYR A 629 35.04 -37.11 -10.04
N LEU A 630 33.95 -36.30 -10.14
CA LEU A 630 33.92 -35.08 -10.92
C LEU A 630 34.38 -33.88 -10.10
N SER A 631 35.26 -33.08 -10.67
CA SER A 631 35.64 -31.82 -10.06
C SER A 631 34.48 -30.81 -10.07
N ASN A 632 34.47 -29.83 -9.12
CA ASN A 632 33.51 -28.76 -9.09
C ASN A 632 33.46 -27.94 -10.39
N GLU A 633 34.56 -27.84 -11.10
CA GLU A 633 34.63 -27.18 -12.39
C GLU A 633 33.94 -27.99 -13.47
N GLN A 634 34.15 -29.31 -13.52
CA GLN A 634 33.46 -30.19 -14.45
C GLN A 634 31.94 -30.25 -14.22
N LEU A 635 31.51 -30.15 -12.97
CA LEU A 635 30.09 -30.07 -12.60
C LEU A 635 29.41 -28.76 -13.07
N LYS A 636 30.17 -27.67 -13.19
CA LYS A 636 29.66 -26.36 -13.61
C LYS A 636 29.83 -26.11 -15.11
N THR A 637 30.57 -26.95 -15.85
CA THR A 637 30.92 -26.67 -17.24
C THR A 637 29.92 -27.30 -18.23
N ILE A 638 29.35 -26.47 -19.10
CA ILE A 638 28.57 -26.87 -20.27
C ILE A 638 29.54 -27.07 -21.43
N VAL A 639 29.47 -28.22 -22.09
CA VAL A 639 30.29 -28.58 -23.26
C VAL A 639 29.44 -28.63 -24.54
N ALA A 640 30.08 -28.63 -25.70
CA ALA A 640 29.40 -28.63 -27.00
C ALA A 640 28.36 -29.77 -27.19
N ALA A 641 28.54 -30.91 -26.50
CA ALA A 641 27.59 -32.01 -26.52
C ALA A 641 26.26 -31.67 -25.80
N ASP A 642 26.28 -30.75 -24.84
CA ASP A 642 25.10 -30.32 -24.08
C ASP A 642 24.23 -29.32 -24.87
N ILE A 643 24.80 -28.65 -25.86
CA ILE A 643 24.07 -27.72 -26.71
C ILE A 643 23.23 -28.49 -27.72
N SER A 644 21.91 -28.34 -27.71
CA SER A 644 21.02 -28.95 -28.71
C SER A 644 19.99 -27.95 -29.21
N VAL A 645 19.64 -28.07 -30.50
CA VAL A 645 18.55 -27.28 -31.12
C VAL A 645 17.27 -28.09 -31.03
N ASP A 646 16.14 -27.44 -30.63
CA ASP A 646 14.84 -28.01 -30.90
C ASP A 646 14.48 -27.78 -32.36
N ASP A 647 14.39 -28.82 -33.12
CA ASP A 647 13.78 -28.77 -34.45
C ASP A 647 12.27 -28.53 -34.26
N GLN A 648 11.84 -27.25 -34.26
CA GLN A 648 10.41 -26.89 -34.07
C GLN A 648 9.51 -27.37 -35.22
N ARG A 649 10.03 -28.17 -36.16
CA ARG A 649 9.23 -28.77 -37.25
C ARG A 649 8.39 -29.99 -36.83
N GLN A 650 8.48 -30.48 -35.59
CA GLN A 650 7.72 -31.67 -35.13
C GLN A 650 6.56 -31.41 -34.18
N LYS A 651 6.10 -30.18 -33.93
CA LYS A 651 4.92 -29.92 -33.09
C LYS A 651 3.66 -29.54 -33.85
N GLN A 652 3.45 -30.07 -35.05
CA GLN A 652 2.11 -30.06 -35.66
C GLN A 652 1.38 -31.40 -35.59
N THR A 653 1.85 -32.37 -34.80
CA THR A 653 1.17 -33.66 -34.71
C THR A 653 1.15 -34.18 -33.26
N ILE A 654 0.50 -33.47 -32.35
CA ILE A 654 -0.17 -34.13 -31.21
C ILE A 654 -1.59 -33.56 -31.19
N SER A 655 -2.40 -34.18 -32.05
CA SER A 655 -3.84 -34.10 -32.00
C SER A 655 -4.37 -34.68 -30.69
N ARG A 656 -5.32 -33.97 -30.10
CA ARG A 656 -6.50 -34.50 -29.42
C ARG A 656 -6.32 -35.84 -28.69
N LEU A 657 -5.97 -35.77 -27.42
CA LEU A 657 -6.43 -36.74 -26.45
C LEU A 657 -7.44 -36.02 -25.56
N GLY A 658 -8.71 -36.27 -25.84
CA GLY A 658 -9.80 -35.85 -25.01
C GLY A 658 -9.77 -36.57 -23.68
N PHE A 659 -10.06 -35.85 -22.63
CA PHE A 659 -10.64 -36.40 -21.43
C PHE A 659 -12.08 -35.90 -21.34
N TYR A 660 -12.98 -36.88 -21.23
CA TYR A 660 -14.39 -36.70 -20.88
C TYR A 660 -14.55 -36.13 -19.48
#